data_5404a9fd366ac84392f7748f0307b064
#
_entry.id   5404a9fd366ac84392f7748f0307b064
#
_cell.length_a   1.000
_cell.length_b   1.000
_cell.length_c   1.000
_cell.angle_alpha   90.00
_cell.angle_beta   90.00
_cell.angle_gamma   90.00
#
_symmetry.space_group_name_H-M   'P 1'
#
loop_
_entity.id
_entity.type
_entity.pdbx_description
1 polymer ?
#
loop_
_entity_poly.entity_id
_entity_poly.type
_entity_poly.pdbx_seq_one_letter_code
_entity_poly.pdbx_strand_id
1 'polypeptide(L)'
;MIQLQDVTKSFGEKTLLEHVTWQVGDRARVGLCGPNGAGKTTLLKMLAGFDEPDAGVIQKPNALTFGYLPQDGLSHRGRTITAEASLALKPLLDLKAEMHDLEARLGDPAINEQEHDALLHRYSDVQDQFRLGDGYQIELKVATVLRGLGFEAEMHDQLTDHLSGGWQMRLALAKLLLSAPDLLLLDEPTNHLDLEARNWLEEYLVGYPRSVILVSHDRYFLDAVVTHIADLSLRTITDYHCNYSKYLGQRDARLERLRDAKRRQDEEVQRVEDFINRFRYQATKAAQVQSRIKMLEKVVRLEVPPERKRIHFQFPASAKSGRMVQELKGVRKAYGSAAAPGQKINVVLDGVNLHIERGDRIALVGHNGAGKSTLMRMLSGEEKPDAGERNEGHQVMMQYFAQDEATRLEPTLTVHETLSDGSPNHMVPAIRNILGGFLFSGDDVYKKAGVLSGGERTRLAVARMLLRPSNTLLLDEPTNHLDIDSKEVLLDALADYGGTLIFVSHDRYFVEKLATKIVEVGNGKAILYPGSYESYLWSKEQGAKGATSANVPKGKSSAPVAPLAPVVPVAPAKSFDERKRDTAEKRKRERAFKALKDRVTDLEARIAEREKAIKDVEVKMSAPEFYTDHEGSKPVLAQHQALMWEVGELLSQWEMLQSEVSQFADLQNS
;
A
#
# COMPACT_ATOMS: atom_id res chain seq x y z
N MET A 1 21.59 3.33 18.72
CA MET A 1 20.42 4.02 19.26
C MET A 1 20.48 5.48 18.89
N ILE A 2 19.46 6.05 18.26
CA ILE A 2 19.38 7.46 17.87
C ILE A 2 18.28 8.11 18.69
N GLN A 3 18.51 9.34 19.16
CA GLN A 3 17.55 10.08 19.98
C GLN A 3 17.40 11.50 19.45
N LEU A 4 16.17 11.90 19.20
CA LEU A 4 15.76 13.29 18.97
C LEU A 4 15.32 13.88 20.29
N GLN A 5 15.79 15.07 20.63
CA GLN A 5 15.46 15.80 21.85
C GLN A 5 14.96 17.19 21.47
N ASP A 6 13.69 17.43 21.71
CA ASP A 6 13.02 18.72 21.55
C ASP A 6 13.20 19.35 20.14
N VAL A 7 13.16 18.49 19.11
CA VAL A 7 13.45 18.87 17.73
C VAL A 7 12.27 19.65 17.12
N THR A 8 12.59 20.83 16.59
CA THR A 8 11.65 21.67 15.84
C THR A 8 12.21 21.95 14.44
N LYS A 9 11.34 21.90 13.41
CA LYS A 9 11.68 22.18 12.02
C LYS A 9 10.56 22.91 11.31
N SER A 10 10.87 24.02 10.64
CA SER A 10 9.92 24.82 9.91
C SER A 10 10.45 25.19 8.53
N PHE A 11 9.57 25.44 7.57
CA PHE A 11 9.88 25.98 6.26
C PHE A 11 9.00 27.23 6.01
N GLY A 12 9.61 28.40 6.07
CA GLY A 12 8.88 29.66 6.04
C GLY A 12 7.88 29.76 7.20
N GLU A 13 6.62 29.97 6.92
CA GLU A 13 5.55 30.03 7.94
C GLU A 13 5.02 28.66 8.39
N LYS A 14 5.40 27.59 7.70
CA LYS A 14 4.88 26.25 7.97
C LYS A 14 5.81 25.47 8.90
N THR A 15 5.38 25.24 10.13
CA THR A 15 6.05 24.32 11.07
C THR A 15 5.66 22.87 10.74
N LEU A 16 6.67 22.04 10.45
CA LEU A 16 6.49 20.60 10.17
C LEU A 16 6.63 19.73 11.42
N LEU A 17 7.61 20.05 12.27
CA LEU A 17 7.89 19.34 13.52
C LEU A 17 7.95 20.38 14.63
N GLU A 18 7.35 20.06 15.77
CA GLU A 18 7.27 20.96 16.94
C GLU A 18 7.55 20.17 18.22
N HIS A 19 8.65 20.50 18.89
CA HIS A 19 9.08 19.88 20.16
C HIS A 19 9.10 18.35 20.13
N VAL A 20 9.61 17.76 19.04
CA VAL A 20 9.61 16.30 18.86
C VAL A 20 10.72 15.66 19.68
N THR A 21 10.33 14.75 20.56
CA THR A 21 11.24 13.86 21.29
C THR A 21 10.92 12.43 20.88
N TRP A 22 11.89 11.75 20.28
CA TRP A 22 11.72 10.39 19.74
C TRP A 22 13.02 9.61 19.81
N GLN A 23 12.89 8.28 19.95
CA GLN A 23 14.01 7.39 20.13
C GLN A 23 13.88 6.15 19.24
N VAL A 24 14.96 5.82 18.53
CA VAL A 24 15.05 4.61 17.70
C VAL A 24 16.03 3.63 18.34
N GLY A 25 15.52 2.45 18.69
CA GLY A 25 16.30 1.36 19.28
C GLY A 25 17.16 0.62 18.26
N ASP A 26 18.05 -0.23 18.77
CA ASP A 26 18.85 -1.13 17.93
C ASP A 26 17.95 -2.22 17.33
N ARG A 27 18.22 -2.57 16.08
CA ARG A 27 17.45 -3.56 15.28
C ARG A 27 15.95 -3.21 15.14
N ALA A 28 15.58 -1.95 15.38
CA ALA A 28 14.20 -1.49 15.22
C ALA A 28 13.82 -1.48 13.73
N ARG A 29 12.61 -1.93 13.40
CA ARG A 29 11.99 -1.81 12.08
C ARG A 29 10.82 -0.87 12.20
N VAL A 30 11.05 0.38 11.82
CA VAL A 30 10.09 1.46 12.03
C VAL A 30 9.48 1.89 10.71
N GLY A 31 8.16 1.83 10.62
CA GLY A 31 7.39 2.46 9.55
C GLY A 31 7.03 3.90 9.92
N LEU A 32 7.52 4.87 9.15
CA LEU A 32 7.18 6.27 9.32
C LEU A 32 5.91 6.59 8.54
N CYS A 33 4.80 6.76 9.25
CA CYS A 33 3.48 7.04 8.71
C CYS A 33 3.08 8.50 8.93
N GLY A 34 2.06 8.95 8.20
CA GLY A 34 1.52 10.31 8.32
C GLY A 34 1.08 10.86 6.96
N PRO A 35 0.28 11.95 6.94
CA PRO A 35 -0.22 12.56 5.71
C PRO A 35 0.91 13.10 4.82
N ASN A 36 0.61 13.32 3.54
CA ASN A 36 1.57 13.96 2.64
C ASN A 36 1.85 15.39 3.09
N GLY A 37 3.14 15.77 3.03
CA GLY A 37 3.58 17.06 3.51
C GLY A 37 3.68 17.20 5.04
N ALA A 38 3.56 16.10 5.82
CA ALA A 38 3.77 16.10 7.27
C ALA A 38 5.25 16.24 7.68
N GLY A 39 6.19 16.04 6.75
CA GLY A 39 7.62 16.14 7.02
C GLY A 39 8.35 14.80 7.13
N LYS A 40 7.79 13.69 6.63
CA LYS A 40 8.41 12.36 6.65
C LYS A 40 9.81 12.36 6.00
N THR A 41 9.90 12.82 4.75
CA THR A 41 11.17 12.95 4.01
C THR A 41 12.15 13.91 4.69
N THR A 42 11.66 15.01 5.27
CA THR A 42 12.48 15.96 6.03
C THR A 42 13.09 15.31 7.26
N LEU A 43 12.28 14.53 8.00
CA LEU A 43 12.76 13.78 9.15
C LEU A 43 13.84 12.76 8.76
N LEU A 44 13.64 12.01 7.66
CA LEU A 44 14.66 11.08 7.13
C LEU A 44 15.95 11.82 6.76
N LYS A 45 15.86 12.98 6.09
CA LYS A 45 17.03 13.81 5.74
C LYS A 45 17.77 14.32 6.98
N MET A 46 17.07 14.74 8.02
CA MET A 46 17.69 15.17 9.29
C MET A 46 18.38 14.00 10.00
N LEU A 47 17.77 12.81 10.03
CA LEU A 47 18.41 11.60 10.56
C LEU A 47 19.66 11.21 9.77
N ALA A 48 19.63 11.37 8.44
CA ALA A 48 20.76 11.14 7.56
C ALA A 48 21.85 12.23 7.67
N GLY A 49 21.54 13.39 8.27
CA GLY A 49 22.46 14.52 8.39
C GLY A 49 22.57 15.39 7.14
N PHE A 50 21.60 15.29 6.21
CA PHE A 50 21.48 16.16 5.03
C PHE A 50 20.73 17.46 5.33
N ASP A 51 20.01 17.52 6.45
CA ASP A 51 19.29 18.71 6.92
C ASP A 51 19.49 18.84 8.43
N GLU A 52 19.43 20.05 8.95
CA GLU A 52 19.60 20.33 10.38
C GLU A 52 18.27 20.80 10.99
N PRO A 53 17.98 20.44 12.25
CA PRO A 53 16.82 20.99 12.96
C PRO A 53 17.02 22.49 13.24
N ASP A 54 15.92 23.26 13.28
CA ASP A 54 15.96 24.68 13.62
C ASP A 54 16.14 24.88 15.13
N ALA A 55 15.67 23.92 15.94
CA ALA A 55 15.88 23.85 17.38
C ALA A 55 15.94 22.39 17.84
N GLY A 56 16.52 22.15 19.02
CA GLY A 56 16.69 20.81 19.57
C GLY A 56 17.97 20.14 19.09
N VAL A 57 18.15 18.86 19.42
CA VAL A 57 19.39 18.10 19.12
C VAL A 57 19.04 16.69 18.65
N ILE A 58 19.76 16.20 17.63
CA ILE A 58 19.74 14.81 17.21
C ILE A 58 21.04 14.14 17.70
N GLN A 59 20.90 13.29 18.72
CA GLN A 59 22.01 12.53 19.26
C GLN A 59 22.17 11.22 18.52
N LYS A 60 23.37 10.98 18.00
CA LYS A 60 23.75 9.74 17.29
C LYS A 60 25.16 9.32 17.71
N PRO A 61 25.47 8.02 17.82
CA PRO A 61 26.84 7.54 18.06
C PRO A 61 27.78 7.99 16.93
N ASN A 62 29.02 8.39 17.27
CA ASN A 62 29.99 8.88 16.29
C ASN A 62 30.38 7.85 15.22
N ALA A 63 30.30 6.55 15.54
CA ALA A 63 30.66 5.47 14.62
C ALA A 63 29.46 4.91 13.85
N LEU A 64 28.25 5.50 13.98
CA LEU A 64 27.05 4.99 13.32
C LEU A 64 27.13 5.26 11.82
N THR A 65 27.07 4.17 11.04
CA THR A 65 26.93 4.26 9.58
C THR A 65 25.45 4.35 9.22
N PHE A 66 25.10 5.24 8.31
CA PHE A 66 23.74 5.35 7.80
C PHE A 66 23.73 5.34 6.29
N GLY A 67 22.67 4.77 5.75
CA GLY A 67 22.41 4.79 4.32
C GLY A 67 21.03 5.37 4.06
N TYR A 68 20.95 6.32 3.14
CA TYR A 68 19.70 6.98 2.77
C TYR A 68 19.41 6.79 1.29
N LEU A 69 18.20 6.29 0.99
CA LEU A 69 17.66 6.22 -0.35
C LEU A 69 16.72 7.41 -0.56
N PRO A 70 17.08 8.41 -1.37
CA PRO A 70 16.21 9.53 -1.68
C PRO A 70 15.14 9.13 -2.70
N GLN A 71 14.01 9.83 -2.70
CA GLN A 71 12.89 9.57 -3.62
C GLN A 71 13.25 9.82 -5.09
N ASP A 72 14.15 10.77 -5.38
CA ASP A 72 14.51 11.18 -6.74
C ASP A 72 15.63 10.36 -7.38
N GLY A 73 16.18 9.38 -6.65
CA GLY A 73 17.26 8.51 -7.11
C GLY A 73 18.63 9.19 -7.20
N LEU A 74 19.63 8.39 -7.61
CA LEU A 74 20.98 8.84 -7.88
C LEU A 74 21.33 8.51 -9.35
N SER A 75 21.95 9.43 -10.06
CA SER A 75 22.42 9.16 -11.43
C SER A 75 23.79 8.49 -11.39
N HIS A 76 23.87 7.28 -11.89
CA HIS A 76 25.13 6.52 -12.03
C HIS A 76 25.53 6.49 -13.51
N ARG A 77 26.78 6.83 -13.85
CA ARG A 77 27.23 6.90 -15.24
C ARG A 77 28.62 6.30 -15.43
N GLY A 78 28.85 5.74 -16.60
CA GLY A 78 30.18 5.37 -17.11
C GLY A 78 30.73 4.03 -16.63
N ARG A 79 29.91 3.18 -15.94
CA ARG A 79 30.32 1.84 -15.48
C ARG A 79 29.27 0.79 -15.81
N THR A 80 29.66 -0.48 -15.75
CA THR A 80 28.67 -1.58 -15.83
C THR A 80 27.88 -1.67 -14.53
N ILE A 81 26.69 -2.25 -14.60
CA ILE A 81 25.78 -2.43 -13.44
C ILE A 81 26.50 -3.16 -12.30
N THR A 82 27.19 -4.28 -12.63
CA THR A 82 27.96 -5.05 -11.62
C THR A 82 29.09 -4.24 -11.01
N ALA A 83 29.86 -3.53 -11.83
CA ALA A 83 30.97 -2.71 -11.34
C ALA A 83 30.47 -1.58 -10.44
N GLU A 84 29.37 -0.93 -10.79
CA GLU A 84 28.78 0.14 -10.00
C GLU A 84 28.17 -0.37 -8.68
N ALA A 85 27.49 -1.53 -8.69
CA ALA A 85 26.99 -2.17 -7.48
C ALA A 85 28.12 -2.59 -6.53
N SER A 86 29.22 -3.13 -7.07
CA SER A 86 30.38 -3.57 -6.30
C SER A 86 31.08 -2.43 -5.55
N LEU A 87 30.95 -1.17 -6.00
CA LEU A 87 31.50 0.00 -5.29
C LEU A 87 30.92 0.18 -3.88
N ALA A 88 29.75 -0.37 -3.60
CA ALA A 88 29.21 -0.38 -2.24
C ALA A 88 30.11 -1.15 -1.25
N LEU A 89 30.88 -2.11 -1.77
CA LEU A 89 31.84 -2.94 -1.02
C LEU A 89 33.29 -2.47 -1.21
N LYS A 90 33.48 -1.17 -1.51
CA LYS A 90 34.80 -0.60 -1.75
C LYS A 90 35.86 -0.95 -0.69
N PRO A 91 35.56 -0.91 0.64
CA PRO A 91 36.56 -1.30 1.64
C PRO A 91 37.08 -2.74 1.44
N LEU A 92 36.23 -3.68 1.06
CA LEU A 92 36.61 -5.06 0.78
C LEU A 92 37.35 -5.19 -0.56
N LEU A 93 37.00 -4.38 -1.56
CA LEU A 93 37.69 -4.34 -2.85
C LEU A 93 39.12 -3.76 -2.67
N ASP A 94 39.27 -2.74 -1.83
CA ASP A 94 40.57 -2.15 -1.50
C ASP A 94 41.44 -3.18 -0.76
N LEU A 95 40.90 -3.97 0.18
CA LEU A 95 41.62 -5.08 0.81
C LEU A 95 42.03 -6.16 -0.20
N LYS A 96 41.14 -6.51 -1.14
CA LYS A 96 41.44 -7.46 -2.23
C LYS A 96 42.58 -6.97 -3.11
N ALA A 97 42.59 -5.67 -3.44
CA ALA A 97 43.69 -5.05 -4.21
C ALA A 97 45.01 -5.03 -3.43
N GLU A 98 44.97 -4.70 -2.12
CA GLU A 98 46.14 -4.72 -1.24
C GLU A 98 46.71 -6.15 -1.11
N MET A 99 45.85 -7.18 -0.98
CA MET A 99 46.31 -8.58 -0.97
C MET A 99 47.08 -8.92 -2.24
N HIS A 100 46.54 -8.55 -3.41
CA HIS A 100 47.17 -8.79 -4.70
C HIS A 100 48.54 -8.06 -4.84
N ASP A 101 48.65 -6.81 -4.36
CA ASP A 101 49.89 -6.06 -4.34
C ASP A 101 50.91 -6.74 -3.43
N LEU A 102 50.50 -7.16 -2.24
CA LEU A 102 51.34 -7.87 -1.30
C LEU A 102 51.79 -9.23 -1.86
N GLU A 103 50.92 -9.98 -2.54
CA GLU A 103 51.28 -11.25 -3.21
C GLU A 103 52.33 -11.02 -4.32
N ALA A 104 52.12 -9.97 -5.13
CA ALA A 104 53.11 -9.64 -6.18
C ALA A 104 54.48 -9.26 -5.61
N ARG A 105 54.51 -8.50 -4.51
CA ARG A 105 55.73 -8.12 -3.82
C ARG A 105 56.42 -9.28 -3.14
N LEU A 106 55.69 -10.18 -2.48
CA LEU A 106 56.19 -11.40 -1.87
C LEU A 106 56.82 -12.37 -2.91
N GLY A 107 56.35 -12.30 -4.16
CA GLY A 107 56.92 -13.08 -5.29
C GLY A 107 58.22 -12.51 -5.86
N ASP A 108 58.70 -11.32 -5.45
CA ASP A 108 59.90 -10.71 -5.96
C ASP A 108 61.17 -11.36 -5.31
N PRO A 109 62.02 -12.03 -6.06
CA PRO A 109 63.22 -12.70 -5.53
C PRO A 109 64.30 -11.72 -4.99
N ALA A 110 64.12 -10.40 -5.18
CA ALA A 110 65.10 -9.40 -4.73
C ALA A 110 64.86 -8.89 -3.30
N ILE A 111 63.81 -9.35 -2.61
CA ILE A 111 63.41 -8.89 -1.27
C ILE A 111 64.34 -9.51 -0.20
N ASN A 112 64.74 -8.71 0.79
CA ASN A 112 65.44 -9.20 1.96
C ASN A 112 64.52 -9.91 2.95
N GLU A 113 65.13 -10.77 3.84
CA GLU A 113 64.38 -11.63 4.77
C GLU A 113 63.52 -10.81 5.76
N GLN A 114 63.99 -9.64 6.22
CA GLN A 114 63.21 -8.79 7.14
C GLN A 114 62.00 -8.12 6.48
N GLU A 115 62.15 -7.68 5.24
CA GLU A 115 61.02 -7.14 4.46
C GLU A 115 60.03 -8.24 4.09
N HIS A 116 60.49 -9.44 3.79
CA HIS A 116 59.65 -10.59 3.51
C HIS A 116 58.76 -10.95 4.71
N ASP A 117 59.33 -11.00 5.92
CA ASP A 117 58.56 -11.26 7.14
C ASP A 117 57.55 -10.17 7.43
N ALA A 118 57.91 -8.89 7.28
CA ALA A 118 56.98 -7.78 7.47
C ALA A 118 55.78 -7.82 6.48
N LEU A 119 56.07 -8.15 5.20
CA LEU A 119 55.04 -8.32 4.18
C LEU A 119 54.11 -9.51 4.46
N LEU A 120 54.66 -10.64 4.97
CA LEU A 120 53.85 -11.80 5.38
C LEU A 120 52.93 -11.48 6.53
N HIS A 121 53.40 -10.76 7.55
CA HIS A 121 52.55 -10.31 8.64
C HIS A 121 51.39 -9.41 8.13
N ARG A 122 51.72 -8.43 7.28
CA ARG A 122 50.73 -7.53 6.71
C ARG A 122 49.69 -8.30 5.84
N TYR A 123 50.17 -9.25 5.02
CA TYR A 123 49.28 -10.10 4.20
C TYR A 123 48.34 -10.91 5.07
N SER A 124 48.82 -11.51 6.16
CA SER A 124 47.98 -12.25 7.10
C SER A 124 46.90 -11.36 7.73
N ASP A 125 47.26 -10.15 8.16
CA ASP A 125 46.31 -9.21 8.76
C ASP A 125 45.21 -8.78 7.74
N VAL A 126 45.62 -8.45 6.51
CA VAL A 126 44.69 -8.06 5.45
C VAL A 126 43.82 -9.22 5.02
N GLN A 127 44.38 -10.43 4.93
CA GLN A 127 43.61 -11.64 4.61
C GLN A 127 42.57 -11.96 5.69
N ASP A 128 42.92 -11.81 6.97
CA ASP A 128 41.98 -12.00 8.06
C ASP A 128 40.87 -10.97 8.05
N GLN A 129 41.15 -9.70 7.80
CA GLN A 129 40.16 -8.64 7.63
C GLN A 129 39.26 -8.92 6.43
N PHE A 130 39.82 -9.35 5.31
CA PHE A 130 39.04 -9.70 4.09
C PHE A 130 38.11 -10.89 4.34
N ARG A 131 38.60 -11.92 5.05
CA ARG A 131 37.83 -13.10 5.45
C ARG A 131 36.70 -12.74 6.41
N LEU A 132 36.98 -11.95 7.46
CA LEU A 132 35.97 -11.50 8.44
C LEU A 132 34.90 -10.63 7.82
N GLY A 133 35.22 -9.87 6.75
CA GLY A 133 34.28 -9.10 5.98
C GLY A 133 33.50 -9.90 4.91
N ASP A 134 33.63 -11.23 4.86
CA ASP A 134 33.08 -12.09 3.80
C ASP A 134 33.55 -11.72 2.38
N GLY A 135 34.79 -11.26 2.24
CA GLY A 135 35.34 -10.78 0.98
C GLY A 135 35.33 -11.80 -0.17
N TYR A 136 35.46 -13.10 0.14
CA TYR A 136 35.33 -14.17 -0.87
C TYR A 136 33.91 -14.34 -1.44
N GLN A 137 32.90 -13.73 -0.82
CA GLN A 137 31.50 -13.82 -1.28
C GLN A 137 31.02 -12.55 -2.00
N ILE A 138 31.89 -11.58 -2.28
CA ILE A 138 31.53 -10.30 -2.91
C ILE A 138 30.69 -10.51 -4.17
N GLU A 139 31.16 -11.34 -5.09
CA GLU A 139 30.50 -11.58 -6.38
C GLU A 139 29.12 -12.24 -6.20
N LEU A 140 29.04 -13.20 -5.28
CA LEU A 140 27.79 -13.88 -4.95
C LEU A 140 26.79 -12.92 -4.29
N LYS A 141 27.23 -12.08 -3.34
CA LYS A 141 26.40 -11.07 -2.68
C LYS A 141 25.85 -10.06 -3.69
N VAL A 142 26.71 -9.53 -4.56
CA VAL A 142 26.31 -8.59 -5.62
C VAL A 142 25.30 -9.23 -6.57
N ALA A 143 25.58 -10.44 -7.07
CA ALA A 143 24.69 -11.14 -7.97
C ALA A 143 23.32 -11.47 -7.32
N THR A 144 23.31 -11.84 -6.04
CA THR A 144 22.09 -12.14 -5.28
C THR A 144 21.21 -10.90 -5.12
N VAL A 145 21.80 -9.76 -4.74
CA VAL A 145 21.06 -8.51 -4.55
C VAL A 145 20.55 -7.97 -5.89
N LEU A 146 21.38 -7.97 -6.93
CA LEU A 146 20.98 -7.54 -8.28
C LEU A 146 19.83 -8.39 -8.83
N ARG A 147 19.94 -9.72 -8.73
CA ARG A 147 18.85 -10.63 -9.16
C ARG A 147 17.58 -10.41 -8.37
N GLY A 148 17.69 -10.24 -7.05
CA GLY A 148 16.54 -9.98 -6.19
C GLY A 148 15.80 -8.70 -6.54
N LEU A 149 16.50 -7.67 -7.03
CA LEU A 149 15.91 -6.43 -7.52
C LEU A 149 15.51 -6.47 -9.01
N GLY A 150 15.57 -7.66 -9.65
CA GLY A 150 15.07 -7.89 -10.98
C GLY A 150 16.09 -7.63 -12.10
N PHE A 151 17.39 -7.46 -11.80
CA PHE A 151 18.43 -7.41 -12.84
C PHE A 151 18.75 -8.82 -13.35
N GLU A 152 18.42 -9.09 -14.59
CA GLU A 152 18.76 -10.35 -15.25
C GLU A 152 20.27 -10.44 -15.52
N ALA A 153 20.79 -11.66 -15.64
CA ALA A 153 22.22 -11.89 -15.82
C ALA A 153 22.80 -11.18 -17.09
N GLU A 154 21.99 -11.10 -18.16
CA GLU A 154 22.36 -10.42 -19.40
C GLU A 154 22.51 -8.89 -19.25
N MET A 155 21.88 -8.31 -18.22
CA MET A 155 21.95 -6.88 -17.93
C MET A 155 23.22 -6.50 -17.16
N HIS A 156 23.88 -7.43 -16.48
CA HIS A 156 24.96 -7.18 -15.54
C HIS A 156 26.14 -6.42 -16.15
N ASP A 157 26.44 -6.69 -17.43
CA ASP A 157 27.53 -6.06 -18.17
C ASP A 157 27.10 -4.79 -18.94
N GLN A 158 25.83 -4.40 -18.86
CA GLN A 158 25.34 -3.19 -19.51
C GLN A 158 25.83 -1.94 -18.78
N LEU A 159 26.02 -0.85 -19.52
CA LEU A 159 26.40 0.45 -18.98
C LEU A 159 25.19 1.09 -18.26
N THR A 160 25.46 1.69 -17.12
CA THR A 160 24.46 2.39 -16.31
C THR A 160 23.81 3.57 -17.03
N ASP A 161 24.49 4.14 -18.05
CA ASP A 161 23.97 5.23 -18.88
C ASP A 161 22.71 4.87 -19.66
N HIS A 162 22.50 3.61 -19.94
CA HIS A 162 21.34 3.11 -20.68
C HIS A 162 20.14 2.76 -19.80
N LEU A 163 20.28 2.89 -18.47
CA LEU A 163 19.22 2.58 -17.52
C LEU A 163 18.18 3.71 -17.46
N SER A 164 16.90 3.33 -17.47
CA SER A 164 15.82 4.27 -17.15
C SER A 164 15.88 4.71 -15.68
N GLY A 165 15.23 5.81 -15.33
CA GLY A 165 15.20 6.34 -13.96
C GLY A 165 14.81 5.30 -12.91
N GLY A 166 13.82 4.45 -13.21
CA GLY A 166 13.40 3.36 -12.31
C GLY A 166 14.48 2.30 -12.11
N TRP A 167 15.23 1.94 -13.15
CA TRP A 167 16.36 1.02 -13.06
C TRP A 167 17.57 1.63 -12.33
N GLN A 168 17.82 2.92 -12.50
CA GLN A 168 18.86 3.63 -11.73
C GLN A 168 18.51 3.66 -10.24
N MET A 169 17.22 3.83 -9.90
CA MET A 169 16.75 3.76 -8.52
C MET A 169 16.93 2.37 -7.90
N ARG A 170 16.62 1.31 -8.66
CA ARG A 170 16.90 -0.08 -8.23
C ARG A 170 18.38 -0.32 -7.99
N LEU A 171 19.26 0.22 -8.85
CA LEU A 171 20.71 0.12 -8.67
C LEU A 171 21.19 0.89 -7.43
N ALA A 172 20.65 2.07 -7.18
CA ALA A 172 20.92 2.83 -5.95
C ALA A 172 20.51 2.05 -4.70
N LEU A 173 19.32 1.42 -4.74
CA LEU A 173 18.86 0.54 -3.67
C LEU A 173 19.80 -0.67 -3.50
N ALA A 174 20.23 -1.32 -4.60
CA ALA A 174 21.18 -2.43 -4.55
C ALA A 174 22.48 -2.04 -3.82
N LYS A 175 23.06 -0.89 -4.18
CA LYS A 175 24.27 -0.36 -3.54
C LYS A 175 24.05 -0.12 -2.04
N LEU A 176 22.90 0.44 -1.69
CA LEU A 176 22.56 0.72 -0.30
C LEU A 176 22.42 -0.56 0.52
N LEU A 177 21.75 -1.58 -0.01
CA LEU A 177 21.60 -2.88 0.66
C LEU A 177 22.94 -3.61 0.79
N LEU A 178 23.80 -3.55 -0.22
CA LEU A 178 25.15 -4.14 -0.20
C LEU A 178 26.08 -3.48 0.83
N SER A 179 25.96 -2.17 1.04
CA SER A 179 26.76 -1.45 2.03
C SER A 179 26.39 -1.79 3.48
N ALA A 180 25.22 -2.40 3.69
CA ALA A 180 24.70 -2.87 4.98
C ALA A 180 24.92 -1.91 6.17
N PRO A 181 24.47 -0.64 6.11
CA PRO A 181 24.69 0.36 7.14
C PRO A 181 23.98 0.00 8.47
N ASP A 182 24.43 0.60 9.59
CA ASP A 182 23.80 0.39 10.91
C ASP A 182 22.37 0.94 10.98
N LEU A 183 22.11 2.02 10.24
CA LEU A 183 20.76 2.57 10.06
C LEU A 183 20.45 2.71 8.57
N LEU A 184 19.42 2.00 8.14
CA LEU A 184 18.90 2.06 6.78
C LEU A 184 17.66 2.96 6.74
N LEU A 185 17.73 4.03 5.94
CA LEU A 185 16.66 5.02 5.76
C LEU A 185 16.12 4.92 4.34
N LEU A 186 14.87 4.47 4.20
CA LEU A 186 14.26 4.21 2.91
C LEU A 186 13.03 5.11 2.71
N ASP A 187 13.07 5.96 1.69
CA ASP A 187 11.93 6.80 1.30
C ASP A 187 11.27 6.22 0.05
N GLU A 188 10.09 5.60 0.22
CA GLU A 188 9.30 4.93 -0.82
C GLU A 188 10.10 3.89 -1.65
N PRO A 189 10.77 2.90 -1.01
CA PRO A 189 11.64 1.95 -1.71
C PRO A 189 10.86 1.01 -2.65
N THR A 190 9.55 0.88 -2.47
CA THR A 190 8.66 0.03 -3.27
C THR A 190 8.25 0.67 -4.59
N ASN A 191 8.48 1.98 -4.77
CA ASN A 191 8.24 2.63 -6.04
C ASN A 191 9.22 2.06 -7.09
N HIS A 192 8.75 1.89 -8.31
CA HIS A 192 9.52 1.33 -9.43
C HIS A 192 9.90 -0.16 -9.30
N LEU A 193 9.55 -0.85 -8.22
CA LEU A 193 9.72 -2.29 -8.08
C LEU A 193 8.48 -3.02 -8.60
N ASP A 194 8.70 -4.07 -9.37
CA ASP A 194 7.65 -5.03 -9.68
C ASP A 194 7.37 -5.93 -8.46
N LEU A 195 6.36 -6.75 -8.59
CA LEU A 195 5.84 -7.53 -7.48
C LEU A 195 6.86 -8.56 -6.96
N GLU A 196 7.69 -9.13 -7.85
CA GLU A 196 8.72 -10.12 -7.48
C GLU A 196 9.88 -9.44 -6.74
N ALA A 197 10.36 -8.30 -7.23
CA ALA A 197 11.39 -7.52 -6.55
C ALA A 197 10.93 -6.97 -5.19
N ARG A 198 9.64 -6.60 -5.06
CA ARG A 198 9.06 -6.20 -3.76
C ARG A 198 9.06 -7.33 -2.75
N ASN A 199 8.65 -8.54 -3.16
CA ASN A 199 8.64 -9.72 -2.30
C ASN A 199 10.05 -10.03 -1.81
N TRP A 200 11.02 -10.01 -2.70
CA TRP A 200 12.41 -10.21 -2.34
C TRP A 200 12.93 -9.15 -1.37
N LEU A 201 12.61 -7.86 -1.62
CA LEU A 201 13.00 -6.77 -0.72
C LEU A 201 12.37 -6.92 0.67
N GLU A 202 11.11 -7.36 0.73
CA GLU A 202 10.40 -7.66 1.97
C GLU A 202 11.14 -8.72 2.79
N GLU A 203 11.45 -9.88 2.17
CA GLU A 203 12.20 -10.95 2.82
C GLU A 203 13.59 -10.48 3.28
N TYR A 204 14.29 -9.70 2.44
CA TYR A 204 15.60 -9.15 2.77
C TYR A 204 15.55 -8.22 3.99
N LEU A 205 14.57 -7.30 4.05
CA LEU A 205 14.44 -6.35 5.17
C LEU A 205 13.94 -7.02 6.46
N VAL A 206 13.11 -8.06 6.36
CA VAL A 206 12.75 -8.89 7.52
C VAL A 206 13.98 -9.57 8.11
N GLY A 207 14.92 -10.02 7.29
CA GLY A 207 16.19 -10.62 7.71
C GLY A 207 17.30 -9.61 8.05
N TYR A 208 17.10 -8.31 7.83
CA TYR A 208 18.16 -7.30 7.99
C TYR A 208 18.65 -7.22 9.45
N PRO A 209 19.98 -7.32 9.71
CA PRO A 209 20.49 -7.46 11.08
C PRO A 209 20.54 -6.15 11.89
N ARG A 210 20.33 -5.01 11.25
CA ARG A 210 20.46 -3.67 11.81
C ARG A 210 19.10 -2.95 11.82
N SER A 211 19.11 -1.64 12.13
CA SER A 211 17.89 -0.83 12.20
C SER A 211 17.44 -0.34 10.83
N VAL A 212 16.13 -0.33 10.61
CA VAL A 212 15.51 0.17 9.38
C VAL A 212 14.41 1.18 9.76
N ILE A 213 14.44 2.34 9.11
CA ILE A 213 13.33 3.30 9.11
C ILE A 213 12.87 3.44 7.67
N LEU A 214 11.61 3.19 7.42
CA LEU A 214 11.07 3.25 6.08
C LEU A 214 9.77 4.05 6.01
N VAL A 215 9.62 4.78 4.92
CA VAL A 215 8.35 5.37 4.46
C VAL A 215 7.86 4.50 3.32
N SER A 216 6.64 4.03 3.37
CA SER A 216 6.00 3.32 2.26
C SER A 216 4.50 3.55 2.24
N HIS A 217 3.95 3.55 1.04
CA HIS A 217 2.50 3.57 0.78
C HIS A 217 1.96 2.19 0.39
N ASP A 218 2.72 1.12 0.64
CA ASP A 218 2.32 -0.27 0.47
C ASP A 218 2.00 -0.89 1.85
N ARG A 219 0.73 -1.24 2.07
CA ARG A 219 0.24 -1.77 3.36
C ARG A 219 0.80 -3.15 3.68
N TYR A 220 0.85 -4.04 2.69
CA TYR A 220 1.37 -5.39 2.89
C TYR A 220 2.85 -5.36 3.22
N PHE A 221 3.60 -4.52 2.51
CA PHE A 221 5.01 -4.32 2.77
C PHE A 221 5.27 -3.78 4.19
N LEU A 222 4.48 -2.77 4.62
CA LEU A 222 4.57 -2.27 6.00
C LEU A 222 4.24 -3.37 7.02
N ASP A 223 3.14 -4.11 6.82
CA ASP A 223 2.73 -5.17 7.77
C ASP A 223 3.77 -6.28 7.91
N ALA A 224 4.44 -6.64 6.83
CA ALA A 224 5.45 -7.70 6.84
C ALA A 224 6.78 -7.25 7.45
N VAL A 225 7.24 -6.02 7.15
CA VAL A 225 8.59 -5.56 7.53
C VAL A 225 8.62 -4.90 8.89
N VAL A 226 7.60 -4.07 9.24
CA VAL A 226 7.71 -3.19 10.41
C VAL A 226 7.21 -3.83 11.69
N THR A 227 7.91 -3.54 12.78
CA THR A 227 7.53 -3.93 14.14
C THR A 227 6.99 -2.74 14.95
N HIS A 228 7.27 -1.53 14.50
CA HIS A 228 6.87 -0.28 15.15
C HIS A 228 6.40 0.70 14.09
N ILE A 229 5.39 1.51 14.41
CA ILE A 229 4.93 2.62 13.58
C ILE A 229 5.17 3.92 14.31
N ALA A 230 5.90 4.83 13.69
CA ALA A 230 6.04 6.22 14.11
C ALA A 230 5.07 7.08 13.29
N ASP A 231 3.97 7.49 13.89
CA ASP A 231 2.94 8.32 13.24
C ASP A 231 3.29 9.80 13.41
N LEU A 232 3.63 10.42 12.28
CA LEU A 232 3.91 11.85 12.19
C LEU A 232 2.62 12.60 11.89
N SER A 233 1.94 13.01 12.93
CA SER A 233 0.67 13.75 12.87
C SER A 233 0.66 14.91 13.86
N LEU A 234 -0.08 15.97 13.55
CA LEU A 234 -0.15 17.18 14.38
C LEU A 234 1.23 17.74 14.77
N ARG A 235 2.21 17.70 13.87
CA ARG A 235 3.60 18.18 14.04
C ARG A 235 4.42 17.41 15.07
N THR A 236 3.87 16.33 15.64
CA THR A 236 4.51 15.47 16.64
C THR A 236 4.63 14.03 16.17
N ILE A 237 5.50 13.26 16.82
CA ILE A 237 5.62 11.82 16.56
C ILE A 237 4.92 11.05 17.67
N THR A 238 4.07 10.10 17.28
CA THR A 238 3.48 9.13 18.20
C THR A 238 3.95 7.73 17.83
N ASP A 239 4.51 7.02 18.79
CA ASP A 239 5.06 5.69 18.58
C ASP A 239 4.05 4.60 18.94
N TYR A 240 3.88 3.61 18.02
CA TYR A 240 3.01 2.46 18.19
C TYR A 240 3.84 1.18 18.03
N HIS A 241 3.95 0.39 19.09
CA HIS A 241 4.69 -0.88 19.09
C HIS A 241 3.85 -2.02 18.50
N CYS A 242 3.52 -1.93 17.23
CA CYS A 242 2.69 -2.89 16.52
C CYS A 242 2.92 -2.82 15.00
N ASN A 243 2.40 -3.80 14.25
CA ASN A 243 2.36 -3.76 12.80
C ASN A 243 1.31 -2.77 12.27
N TYR A 244 1.32 -2.53 10.95
CA TYR A 244 0.49 -1.50 10.33
C TYR A 244 -1.02 -1.74 10.50
N SER A 245 -1.47 -2.99 10.36
CA SER A 245 -2.90 -3.34 10.52
C SER A 245 -3.43 -3.05 11.92
N LYS A 246 -2.66 -3.37 12.97
CA LYS A 246 -3.03 -3.07 14.35
C LYS A 246 -2.95 -1.57 14.65
N TYR A 247 -1.97 -0.87 14.06
CA TYR A 247 -1.83 0.57 14.19
C TYR A 247 -3.09 1.30 13.73
N LEU A 248 -3.69 0.92 12.59
CA LEU A 248 -4.91 1.55 12.09
C LEU A 248 -6.02 1.56 13.15
N GLY A 249 -6.30 0.42 13.78
CA GLY A 249 -7.31 0.34 14.85
C GLY A 249 -6.96 1.16 16.09
N GLN A 250 -5.68 1.18 16.50
CA GLN A 250 -5.23 1.98 17.65
C GLN A 250 -5.29 3.48 17.35
N ARG A 251 -4.91 3.89 16.12
CA ARG A 251 -5.01 5.27 15.66
C ARG A 251 -6.46 5.76 15.67
N ASP A 252 -7.38 4.96 15.10
CA ASP A 252 -8.78 5.35 15.03
C ASP A 252 -9.40 5.49 16.41
N ALA A 253 -9.16 4.55 17.32
CA ALA A 253 -9.58 4.65 18.72
C ALA A 253 -8.98 5.87 19.46
N ARG A 254 -7.73 6.26 19.13
CA ARG A 254 -7.10 7.47 19.68
C ARG A 254 -7.77 8.73 19.13
N LEU A 255 -8.03 8.77 17.81
CA LEU A 255 -8.70 9.91 17.17
C LEU A 255 -10.10 10.12 17.72
N GLU A 256 -10.87 9.07 17.98
CA GLU A 256 -12.18 9.16 18.64
C GLU A 256 -12.09 9.79 20.03
N ARG A 257 -11.15 9.31 20.83
CA ARG A 257 -10.91 9.89 22.17
C ARG A 257 -10.53 11.37 22.10
N LEU A 258 -9.68 11.77 21.13
CA LEU A 258 -9.31 13.17 20.91
C LEU A 258 -10.52 14.01 20.47
N ARG A 259 -11.39 13.48 19.61
CA ARG A 259 -12.63 14.16 19.19
C ARG A 259 -13.58 14.38 20.37
N ASP A 260 -13.75 13.36 21.20
CA ASP A 260 -14.58 13.47 22.41
C ASP A 260 -14.01 14.47 23.41
N ALA A 261 -12.69 14.47 23.60
CA ALA A 261 -12.01 15.44 24.44
C ALA A 261 -12.17 16.87 23.91
N LYS A 262 -12.00 17.06 22.59
CA LYS A 262 -12.21 18.36 21.94
C LYS A 262 -13.66 18.83 22.09
N ARG A 263 -14.63 17.97 21.85
CA ARG A 263 -16.06 18.32 22.00
C ARG A 263 -16.36 18.79 23.43
N ARG A 264 -15.85 18.08 24.44
CA ARG A 264 -16.01 18.48 25.85
C ARG A 264 -15.32 19.84 26.13
N GLN A 265 -14.13 20.04 25.60
CA GLN A 265 -13.42 21.33 25.72
C GLN A 265 -14.19 22.47 25.05
N ASP A 266 -14.69 22.25 23.83
CA ASP A 266 -15.45 23.26 23.08
C ASP A 266 -16.77 23.62 23.82
N GLU A 267 -17.47 22.62 24.41
CA GLU A 267 -18.64 22.85 25.25
C GLU A 267 -18.31 23.65 26.50
N GLU A 268 -17.16 23.42 27.16
CA GLU A 268 -16.72 24.16 28.34
C GLU A 268 -16.34 25.60 27.94
N VAL A 269 -15.59 25.78 26.86
CA VAL A 269 -15.24 27.08 26.30
C VAL A 269 -16.50 27.88 25.99
N GLN A 270 -17.47 27.27 25.33
CA GLN A 270 -18.74 27.92 24.97
C GLN A 270 -19.52 28.37 26.24
N ARG A 271 -19.58 27.53 27.28
CA ARG A 271 -20.21 27.91 28.58
C ARG A 271 -19.55 29.11 29.21
N VAL A 272 -18.22 29.16 29.15
CA VAL A 272 -17.45 30.29 29.71
C VAL A 272 -17.64 31.54 28.84
N GLU A 273 -17.66 31.44 27.54
CA GLU A 273 -17.94 32.55 26.63
C GLU A 273 -19.36 33.09 26.82
N ASP A 274 -20.37 32.21 26.97
CA ASP A 274 -21.75 32.61 27.26
C ASP A 274 -21.88 33.34 28.58
N PHE A 275 -21.14 32.88 29.63
CA PHE A 275 -21.08 33.59 30.90
C PHE A 275 -20.46 34.97 30.75
N ILE A 276 -19.34 35.11 30.03
CA ILE A 276 -18.68 36.38 29.76
C ILE A 276 -19.63 37.31 29.01
N ASN A 277 -20.30 36.85 27.96
CA ASN A 277 -21.20 37.65 27.14
C ASN A 277 -22.44 38.13 27.95
N ARG A 278 -22.99 37.25 28.81
CA ARG A 278 -24.15 37.59 29.65
C ARG A 278 -23.83 38.65 30.71
N PHE A 279 -22.62 38.59 31.30
CA PHE A 279 -22.27 39.43 32.45
C PHE A 279 -21.23 40.50 32.15
N ARG A 280 -20.83 40.70 30.90
CA ARG A 280 -19.78 41.65 30.49
C ARG A 280 -20.02 43.09 30.93
N TYR A 281 -21.29 43.49 30.97
CA TYR A 281 -21.70 44.88 31.27
C TYR A 281 -22.14 45.10 32.72
N GLN A 282 -22.07 44.06 33.57
CA GLN A 282 -22.47 44.15 34.98
C GLN A 282 -21.28 44.50 35.88
N ALA A 283 -21.25 45.67 36.46
CA ALA A 283 -20.15 46.15 37.31
C ALA A 283 -19.87 45.22 38.52
N THR A 284 -20.90 44.64 39.12
CA THR A 284 -20.79 43.71 40.23
C THR A 284 -20.15 42.38 39.88
N LYS A 285 -20.10 42.01 38.59
CA LYS A 285 -19.53 40.76 38.07
C LYS A 285 -18.18 40.96 37.34
N ALA A 286 -17.68 42.20 37.23
CA ALA A 286 -16.50 42.55 36.48
C ALA A 286 -15.26 41.72 36.84
N ALA A 287 -14.99 41.50 38.13
CA ALA A 287 -13.86 40.69 38.59
C ALA A 287 -13.98 39.20 38.17
N GLN A 288 -15.20 38.64 38.22
CA GLN A 288 -15.46 37.26 37.80
C GLN A 288 -15.31 37.12 36.28
N VAL A 289 -15.80 38.07 35.49
CA VAL A 289 -15.67 38.12 34.03
C VAL A 289 -14.19 38.18 33.64
N GLN A 290 -13.40 39.05 34.23
CA GLN A 290 -11.95 39.15 33.98
C GLN A 290 -11.21 37.86 34.33
N SER A 291 -11.57 37.23 35.45
CA SER A 291 -10.99 35.93 35.84
C SER A 291 -11.28 34.86 34.77
N ARG A 292 -12.52 34.81 34.23
CA ARG A 292 -12.91 33.88 33.19
C ARG A 292 -12.24 34.15 31.83
N ILE A 293 -12.03 35.42 31.46
CA ILE A 293 -11.27 35.80 30.27
C ILE A 293 -9.84 35.30 30.39
N LYS A 294 -9.16 35.58 31.53
CA LYS A 294 -7.81 35.07 31.79
C LYS A 294 -7.71 33.55 31.79
N MET A 295 -8.78 32.85 32.21
CA MET A 295 -8.86 31.38 32.12
C MET A 295 -8.93 30.93 30.65
N LEU A 296 -9.75 31.55 29.80
CA LEU A 296 -9.85 31.25 28.37
C LEU A 296 -8.54 31.50 27.62
N GLU A 297 -7.82 32.59 27.93
CA GLU A 297 -6.53 32.92 27.37
C GLU A 297 -5.45 31.85 27.62
N LYS A 298 -5.59 31.10 28.72
CA LYS A 298 -4.67 30.01 29.09
C LYS A 298 -5.08 28.64 28.52
N VAL A 299 -6.27 28.52 27.96
CA VAL A 299 -6.76 27.25 27.39
C VAL A 299 -6.04 26.96 26.09
N VAL A 300 -5.20 25.95 26.09
CA VAL A 300 -4.63 25.39 24.85
C VAL A 300 -5.72 24.58 24.14
N ARG A 301 -6.13 25.03 22.98
CA ARG A 301 -7.16 24.35 22.20
C ARG A 301 -6.63 23.05 21.61
N LEU A 302 -7.38 21.96 21.81
CA LEU A 302 -7.04 20.66 21.24
C LEU A 302 -7.21 20.69 19.73
N GLU A 303 -6.15 20.40 19.00
CA GLU A 303 -6.18 20.20 17.57
C GLU A 303 -6.52 18.74 17.27
N VAL A 304 -7.49 18.50 16.39
CA VAL A 304 -7.86 17.18 15.93
C VAL A 304 -7.78 17.18 14.41
N PRO A 305 -7.17 16.16 13.80
CA PRO A 305 -7.15 16.05 12.34
C PRO A 305 -8.57 16.06 11.78
N PRO A 306 -8.80 16.70 10.63
CA PRO A 306 -10.12 16.74 10.01
C PRO A 306 -10.62 15.32 9.71
N GLU A 307 -11.91 15.10 9.93
CA GLU A 307 -12.54 13.82 9.64
C GLU A 307 -12.61 13.59 8.14
N ARG A 308 -12.12 12.43 7.70
CA ARG A 308 -12.24 12.03 6.31
C ARG A 308 -13.62 11.41 6.10
N LYS A 309 -14.49 12.12 5.43
CA LYS A 309 -15.79 11.57 5.03
C LYS A 309 -15.55 10.61 3.86
N ARG A 310 -15.98 9.35 3.98
CA ARG A 310 -16.08 8.45 2.83
C ARG A 310 -17.07 9.06 1.84
N ILE A 311 -16.61 9.26 0.62
CA ILE A 311 -17.45 9.79 -0.45
C ILE A 311 -17.81 8.61 -1.35
N HIS A 312 -19.08 8.28 -1.43
CA HIS A 312 -19.58 7.37 -2.46
C HIS A 312 -19.53 8.09 -3.81
N PHE A 313 -18.69 7.58 -4.69
CA PHE A 313 -18.52 8.15 -6.02
C PHE A 313 -19.64 7.67 -6.93
N GLN A 314 -20.42 8.59 -7.48
CA GLN A 314 -21.42 8.27 -8.50
C GLN A 314 -20.81 8.51 -9.89
N PHE A 315 -20.59 7.43 -10.62
CA PHE A 315 -20.12 7.53 -12.00
C PHE A 315 -21.20 8.13 -12.92
N PRO A 316 -20.77 8.89 -13.94
CA PRO A 316 -21.70 9.35 -14.97
C PRO A 316 -22.36 8.15 -15.66
N ALA A 317 -23.65 8.27 -15.94
CA ALA A 317 -24.38 7.22 -16.65
C ALA A 317 -23.79 7.01 -18.04
N SER A 318 -23.46 5.77 -18.38
CA SER A 318 -22.98 5.37 -19.70
C SER A 318 -23.86 4.27 -20.28
N ALA A 319 -23.94 4.19 -21.61
CA ALA A 319 -24.61 3.08 -22.28
C ALA A 319 -23.92 1.76 -21.94
N LYS A 320 -24.70 0.68 -21.77
CA LYS A 320 -24.13 -0.65 -21.52
C LYS A 320 -23.46 -1.15 -22.81
N SER A 321 -22.21 -1.61 -22.73
CA SER A 321 -21.53 -2.28 -23.84
C SER A 321 -22.19 -3.62 -24.22
N GLY A 322 -21.89 -4.15 -25.39
CA GLY A 322 -22.17 -5.54 -25.76
C GLY A 322 -21.54 -6.54 -24.76
N ARG A 323 -21.85 -7.84 -24.89
CA ARG A 323 -21.25 -8.88 -24.05
C ARG A 323 -19.72 -8.93 -24.22
N MET A 324 -19.26 -8.95 -25.47
CA MET A 324 -17.84 -8.83 -25.81
C MET A 324 -17.47 -7.35 -25.76
N VAL A 325 -16.42 -7.02 -25.01
CA VAL A 325 -15.85 -5.67 -24.92
C VAL A 325 -14.66 -5.56 -25.86
N GLN A 326 -13.76 -6.52 -25.79
CA GLN A 326 -12.53 -6.52 -26.59
C GLN A 326 -12.07 -7.94 -26.87
N GLU A 327 -11.53 -8.17 -28.07
CA GLU A 327 -10.92 -9.45 -28.46
C GLU A 327 -9.61 -9.18 -29.20
N LEU A 328 -8.54 -9.82 -28.75
CA LEU A 328 -7.25 -9.87 -29.44
C LEU A 328 -7.05 -11.28 -29.98
N LYS A 329 -6.69 -11.41 -31.30
CA LYS A 329 -6.44 -12.69 -31.97
C LYS A 329 -5.05 -12.71 -32.57
N GLY A 330 -4.19 -13.58 -32.06
CA GLY A 330 -2.84 -13.78 -32.59
C GLY A 330 -2.00 -12.52 -32.65
N VAL A 331 -2.20 -11.59 -31.71
CA VAL A 331 -1.58 -10.27 -31.73
C VAL A 331 -0.08 -10.37 -31.49
N ARG A 332 0.69 -9.71 -32.36
CA ARG A 332 2.15 -9.59 -32.25
C ARG A 332 2.55 -8.13 -32.25
N LYS A 333 3.55 -7.82 -31.40
CA LYS A 333 4.17 -6.49 -31.33
C LYS A 333 5.66 -6.59 -31.09
N ALA A 334 6.43 -5.87 -31.91
CA ALA A 334 7.88 -5.80 -31.81
C ALA A 334 8.36 -4.35 -31.95
N TYR A 335 9.44 -4.01 -31.28
CA TYR A 335 10.10 -2.71 -31.39
C TYR A 335 11.51 -2.89 -31.95
N GLY A 336 11.95 -1.94 -32.77
CA GLY A 336 13.22 -1.94 -33.45
C GLY A 336 13.04 -1.96 -34.95
N SER A 337 14.00 -1.42 -35.71
CA SER A 337 13.96 -1.39 -37.17
C SER A 337 14.91 -2.43 -37.73
N ALA A 338 14.40 -3.34 -38.58
CA ALA A 338 15.22 -4.25 -39.36
C ALA A 338 16.12 -3.53 -40.39
N ALA A 339 15.92 -2.21 -40.58
CA ALA A 339 16.64 -1.42 -41.57
C ALA A 339 17.99 -0.88 -41.07
N ALA A 340 18.30 -0.96 -39.77
CA ALA A 340 19.57 -0.52 -39.21
C ALA A 340 20.46 -1.73 -38.90
N PRO A 341 21.64 -1.86 -39.52
CA PRO A 341 22.54 -2.99 -39.25
C PRO A 341 23.00 -2.98 -37.80
N GLY A 342 22.64 -4.04 -37.04
CA GLY A 342 23.03 -4.25 -35.65
C GLY A 342 21.93 -4.04 -34.59
N GLN A 343 20.75 -3.54 -34.92
CA GLN A 343 19.64 -3.47 -33.97
C GLN A 343 18.91 -4.82 -33.91
N LYS A 344 18.86 -5.43 -32.72
CA LYS A 344 18.02 -6.60 -32.46
C LYS A 344 16.55 -6.16 -32.39
N ILE A 345 15.69 -6.86 -33.16
CA ILE A 345 14.23 -6.71 -33.04
C ILE A 345 13.83 -7.27 -31.68
N ASN A 346 13.27 -6.42 -30.82
CA ASN A 346 12.74 -6.83 -29.53
C ASN A 346 11.25 -7.17 -29.70
N VAL A 347 10.93 -8.46 -29.70
CA VAL A 347 9.55 -8.95 -29.74
C VAL A 347 8.98 -8.91 -28.33
N VAL A 348 8.06 -7.99 -28.09
CA VAL A 348 7.44 -7.79 -26.77
C VAL A 348 6.23 -8.70 -26.55
N LEU A 349 5.42 -8.89 -27.61
CA LEU A 349 4.25 -9.78 -27.58
C LEU A 349 4.24 -10.63 -28.86
N ASP A 350 3.93 -11.92 -28.73
CA ASP A 350 3.93 -12.87 -29.87
C ASP A 350 2.76 -13.84 -29.76
N GLY A 351 1.78 -13.69 -30.69
CA GLY A 351 0.63 -14.56 -30.77
C GLY A 351 -0.36 -14.47 -29.60
N VAL A 352 -0.53 -13.29 -29.02
CA VAL A 352 -1.42 -13.09 -27.86
C VAL A 352 -2.88 -13.21 -28.26
N ASN A 353 -3.62 -14.06 -27.53
CA ASN A 353 -5.07 -14.20 -27.63
C ASN A 353 -5.69 -13.79 -26.27
N LEU A 354 -6.60 -12.82 -26.29
CA LEU A 354 -7.26 -12.34 -25.08
C LEU A 354 -8.71 -11.99 -25.40
N HIS A 355 -9.65 -12.50 -24.61
CA HIS A 355 -11.07 -12.21 -24.73
C HIS A 355 -11.58 -11.56 -23.44
N ILE A 356 -12.20 -10.38 -23.58
CA ILE A 356 -12.66 -9.55 -22.47
C ILE A 356 -14.17 -9.38 -22.59
N GLU A 357 -14.88 -9.76 -21.54
CA GLU A 357 -16.33 -9.64 -21.44
C GLU A 357 -16.74 -8.44 -20.59
N ARG A 358 -17.97 -8.00 -20.76
CA ARG A 358 -18.55 -6.92 -19.96
C ARG A 358 -18.61 -7.30 -18.48
N GLY A 359 -18.11 -6.40 -17.63
CA GLY A 359 -18.08 -6.58 -16.18
C GLY A 359 -16.83 -7.32 -15.70
N ASP A 360 -15.93 -7.71 -16.59
CA ASP A 360 -14.64 -8.28 -16.21
C ASP A 360 -13.81 -7.23 -15.44
N ARG A 361 -13.11 -7.69 -14.41
CA ARG A 361 -12.13 -6.92 -13.64
C ARG A 361 -10.79 -7.63 -13.75
N ILE A 362 -9.95 -7.18 -14.68
CA ILE A 362 -8.72 -7.85 -15.07
C ILE A 362 -7.52 -7.06 -14.56
N ALA A 363 -6.67 -7.70 -13.76
CA ALA A 363 -5.36 -7.15 -13.44
C ALA A 363 -4.29 -7.76 -14.35
N LEU A 364 -3.46 -6.91 -14.97
CA LEU A 364 -2.27 -7.32 -15.70
C LEU A 364 -1.08 -7.36 -14.75
N VAL A 365 -0.46 -8.52 -14.61
CA VAL A 365 0.72 -8.74 -13.77
C VAL A 365 1.90 -9.23 -14.60
N GLY A 366 3.13 -9.05 -14.10
CA GLY A 366 4.37 -9.46 -14.77
C GLY A 366 5.51 -8.52 -14.43
N HIS A 367 6.75 -8.92 -14.72
CA HIS A 367 7.94 -8.12 -14.44
C HIS A 367 7.96 -6.80 -15.23
N ASN A 368 8.79 -5.86 -14.81
CA ASN A 368 8.95 -4.60 -15.54
C ASN A 368 9.60 -4.86 -16.91
N GLY A 369 9.05 -4.23 -17.95
CA GLY A 369 9.47 -4.49 -19.32
C GLY A 369 8.80 -5.69 -19.99
N ALA A 370 7.94 -6.46 -19.31
CA ALA A 370 7.22 -7.60 -19.87
C ALA A 370 6.21 -7.26 -20.97
N GLY A 371 5.92 -5.97 -21.21
CA GLY A 371 4.98 -5.51 -22.23
C GLY A 371 3.58 -5.17 -21.73
N LYS A 372 3.38 -5.00 -20.42
CA LYS A 372 2.08 -4.64 -19.82
C LYS A 372 1.51 -3.35 -20.41
N SER A 373 2.28 -2.25 -20.40
CA SER A 373 1.86 -0.96 -20.97
C SER A 373 1.69 -1.02 -22.48
N THR A 374 2.48 -1.83 -23.20
CA THR A 374 2.28 -2.11 -24.64
C THR A 374 0.93 -2.78 -24.89
N LEU A 375 0.59 -3.80 -24.08
CA LEU A 375 -0.71 -4.47 -24.17
C LEU A 375 -1.86 -3.49 -23.86
N MET A 376 -1.70 -2.61 -22.85
CA MET A 376 -2.70 -1.57 -22.51
C MET A 376 -2.90 -0.60 -23.67
N ARG A 377 -1.84 -0.10 -24.30
CA ARG A 377 -1.92 0.79 -25.48
C ARG A 377 -2.56 0.11 -26.68
N MET A 378 -2.33 -1.18 -26.88
CA MET A 378 -3.02 -1.93 -27.93
C MET A 378 -4.50 -2.14 -27.60
N LEU A 379 -4.85 -2.43 -26.35
CA LEU A 379 -6.24 -2.52 -25.90
C LEU A 379 -6.95 -1.18 -26.03
N SER A 380 -6.32 -0.05 -25.70
CA SER A 380 -6.90 1.29 -25.88
C SER A 380 -7.04 1.69 -27.35
N GLY A 381 -6.27 1.09 -28.25
CA GLY A 381 -6.22 1.46 -29.66
C GLY A 381 -5.24 2.60 -29.98
N GLU A 382 -4.50 3.11 -28.97
CA GLU A 382 -3.41 4.08 -29.21
C GLU A 382 -2.28 3.49 -30.05
N GLU A 383 -2.05 2.17 -29.91
CA GLU A 383 -1.03 1.46 -30.65
C GLU A 383 -1.63 0.28 -31.41
N LYS A 384 -1.27 0.16 -32.71
CA LYS A 384 -1.73 -0.95 -33.55
C LYS A 384 -0.79 -2.14 -33.41
N PRO A 385 -1.32 -3.38 -33.45
CA PRO A 385 -0.49 -4.57 -33.55
C PRO A 385 0.23 -4.64 -34.91
N ASP A 386 1.41 -5.26 -34.93
CA ASP A 386 2.18 -5.49 -36.15
C ASP A 386 1.63 -6.68 -36.93
N ALA A 387 1.02 -7.66 -36.24
CA ALA A 387 0.27 -8.76 -36.80
C ALA A 387 -0.87 -9.19 -35.86
N GLY A 388 -1.85 -9.89 -36.38
CA GLY A 388 -3.07 -10.28 -35.65
C GLY A 388 -4.17 -9.24 -35.76
N GLU A 389 -5.25 -9.46 -35.04
CA GLU A 389 -6.46 -8.63 -35.09
C GLU A 389 -6.86 -8.12 -33.71
N ARG A 390 -7.29 -6.85 -33.65
CA ARG A 390 -7.95 -6.22 -32.52
C ARG A 390 -9.40 -5.94 -32.86
N ASN A 391 -10.32 -6.59 -32.19
CA ASN A 391 -11.75 -6.44 -32.42
C ASN A 391 -12.40 -5.77 -31.19
N GLU A 392 -13.04 -4.62 -31.42
CA GLU A 392 -13.77 -3.87 -30.39
C GLU A 392 -15.27 -4.24 -30.43
N GLY A 393 -15.86 -4.39 -29.23
CA GLY A 393 -17.28 -4.75 -29.09
C GLY A 393 -18.21 -3.59 -29.40
N HIS A 394 -19.52 -3.92 -29.50
CA HIS A 394 -20.55 -2.93 -29.79
C HIS A 394 -20.75 -1.97 -28.59
N GLN A 395 -20.87 -0.65 -28.88
CA GLN A 395 -21.09 0.42 -27.89
C GLN A 395 -20.05 0.47 -26.75
N VAL A 396 -18.82 0.11 -27.02
CA VAL A 396 -17.74 0.27 -26.05
C VAL A 396 -17.35 1.74 -25.98
N MET A 397 -17.41 2.30 -24.78
CA MET A 397 -16.95 3.65 -24.46
C MET A 397 -15.74 3.51 -23.54
N MET A 398 -14.55 3.50 -24.11
CA MET A 398 -13.30 3.22 -23.40
C MET A 398 -12.63 4.50 -22.98
N GLN A 399 -12.10 4.49 -21.74
CA GLN A 399 -11.15 5.50 -21.26
C GLN A 399 -9.85 4.84 -20.86
N TYR A 400 -8.75 5.44 -21.27
CA TYR A 400 -7.41 5.00 -20.93
C TYR A 400 -6.70 6.02 -20.08
N PHE A 401 -6.25 5.59 -18.92
CA PHE A 401 -5.38 6.33 -18.01
C PHE A 401 -3.96 5.82 -18.20
N ALA A 402 -3.17 6.59 -18.97
CA ALA A 402 -1.77 6.30 -19.22
C ALA A 402 -0.90 6.66 -18.01
N GLN A 403 0.27 6.06 -17.90
CA GLN A 403 1.21 6.30 -16.81
C GLN A 403 1.64 7.79 -16.70
N ASP A 404 1.66 8.52 -17.81
CA ASP A 404 2.03 9.93 -17.90
C ASP A 404 0.82 10.90 -17.90
N GLU A 405 -0.40 10.41 -17.65
CA GLU A 405 -1.63 11.23 -17.72
C GLU A 405 -1.59 12.45 -16.81
N ALA A 406 -0.95 12.34 -15.66
CA ALA A 406 -0.77 13.46 -14.73
C ALA A 406 0.09 14.61 -15.32
N THR A 407 0.97 14.32 -16.28
CA THR A 407 1.80 15.32 -16.96
C THR A 407 1.09 15.98 -18.13
N ARG A 408 0.01 15.38 -18.62
CA ARG A 408 -0.82 15.89 -19.72
C ARG A 408 -1.87 16.89 -19.28
N LEU A 409 -1.98 17.16 -17.97
CA LEU A 409 -2.89 18.18 -17.46
C LEU A 409 -2.46 19.57 -17.91
N GLU A 410 -3.42 20.40 -18.32
CA GLU A 410 -3.16 21.77 -18.73
C GLU A 410 -2.70 22.63 -17.53
N PRO A 411 -1.44 23.13 -17.50
CA PRO A 411 -0.87 23.77 -16.32
C PRO A 411 -1.54 25.09 -15.94
N THR A 412 -2.23 25.72 -16.89
CA THR A 412 -2.85 27.08 -16.75
C THR A 412 -4.21 27.00 -16.07
N LEU A 413 -4.93 25.89 -16.19
CA LEU A 413 -6.25 25.69 -15.61
C LEU A 413 -6.17 25.47 -14.09
N THR A 414 -7.19 25.94 -13.40
CA THR A 414 -7.38 25.61 -11.98
C THR A 414 -7.82 24.16 -11.79
N VAL A 415 -7.67 23.65 -10.57
CA VAL A 415 -8.14 22.30 -10.20
C VAL A 415 -9.62 22.12 -10.53
N HIS A 416 -10.46 23.12 -10.24
CA HIS A 416 -11.88 23.10 -10.55
C HIS A 416 -12.16 23.11 -12.06
N GLU A 417 -11.49 23.98 -12.81
CA GLU A 417 -11.63 24.06 -14.27
C GLU A 417 -11.20 22.79 -14.96
N THR A 418 -10.10 22.17 -14.50
CA THR A 418 -9.60 20.90 -15.03
C THR A 418 -10.63 19.75 -14.90
N LEU A 419 -11.40 19.72 -13.81
CA LEU A 419 -12.48 18.75 -13.65
C LEU A 419 -13.74 19.13 -14.44
N SER A 420 -14.03 20.43 -14.54
CA SER A 420 -15.19 20.92 -15.28
C SER A 420 -15.05 20.68 -16.78
N ASP A 421 -13.81 20.73 -17.29
CA ASP A 421 -13.48 20.50 -18.69
C ASP A 421 -13.76 19.05 -19.11
N GLY A 422 -14.74 18.88 -20.00
CA GLY A 422 -15.18 17.58 -20.51
C GLY A 422 -16.05 16.76 -19.57
N SER A 423 -16.46 17.32 -18.41
CA SER A 423 -17.44 16.68 -17.53
C SER A 423 -18.88 16.99 -17.98
N PRO A 424 -19.81 16.02 -17.86
CA PRO A 424 -21.22 16.28 -18.14
C PRO A 424 -21.80 17.39 -17.25
N ASN A 425 -22.62 18.27 -17.81
CA ASN A 425 -23.18 19.43 -17.08
C ASN A 425 -23.89 19.07 -15.78
N HIS A 426 -24.53 17.89 -15.69
CA HIS A 426 -25.20 17.44 -14.48
C HIS A 426 -24.22 17.04 -13.36
N MET A 427 -22.94 16.78 -13.67
CA MET A 427 -21.89 16.44 -12.68
C MET A 427 -21.19 17.68 -12.12
N VAL A 428 -21.26 18.84 -12.81
CA VAL A 428 -20.58 20.05 -12.39
C VAL A 428 -20.90 20.49 -10.95
N PRO A 429 -22.15 20.39 -10.44
CA PRO A 429 -22.46 20.69 -9.04
C PRO A 429 -21.78 19.76 -8.04
N ALA A 430 -21.47 18.52 -8.44
CA ALA A 430 -20.84 17.50 -7.59
C ALA A 430 -19.30 17.65 -7.55
N ILE A 431 -18.67 18.42 -8.45
CA ILE A 431 -17.22 18.53 -8.59
C ILE A 431 -16.55 18.90 -7.27
N ARG A 432 -17.09 19.85 -6.49
CA ARG A 432 -16.50 20.24 -5.20
C ARG A 432 -16.48 19.09 -4.19
N ASN A 433 -17.54 18.28 -4.15
CA ASN A 433 -17.61 17.11 -3.27
C ASN A 433 -16.60 16.06 -3.72
N ILE A 434 -16.48 15.84 -5.02
CA ILE A 434 -15.51 14.91 -5.62
C ILE A 434 -14.08 15.36 -5.30
N LEU A 435 -13.77 16.66 -5.52
CA LEU A 435 -12.47 17.24 -5.15
C LEU A 435 -12.18 17.05 -3.66
N GLY A 436 -13.17 17.28 -2.78
CA GLY A 436 -13.03 16.99 -1.35
C GLY A 436 -12.69 15.53 -1.05
N GLY A 437 -13.27 14.57 -1.80
CA GLY A 437 -12.94 13.16 -1.71
C GLY A 437 -11.52 12.84 -2.12
N PHE A 438 -11.02 13.52 -3.15
CA PHE A 438 -9.63 13.42 -3.57
C PHE A 438 -8.68 14.34 -2.79
N LEU A 439 -9.09 14.77 -1.59
CA LEU A 439 -8.29 15.55 -0.65
C LEU A 439 -7.90 16.97 -1.15
N PHE A 440 -8.67 17.54 -2.05
CA PHE A 440 -8.59 18.96 -2.39
C PHE A 440 -9.62 19.74 -1.55
N SER A 441 -9.17 20.61 -0.66
CA SER A 441 -10.04 21.32 0.27
C SER A 441 -9.78 22.84 0.24
N GLY A 442 -10.81 23.61 0.60
CA GLY A 442 -10.69 25.07 0.70
C GLY A 442 -10.15 25.72 -0.56
N ASP A 443 -9.03 26.43 -0.42
CA ASP A 443 -8.41 27.22 -1.51
C ASP A 443 -7.65 26.37 -2.53
N ASP A 444 -7.41 25.06 -2.22
CA ASP A 444 -6.74 24.16 -3.17
C ASP A 444 -7.49 24.03 -4.49
N VAL A 445 -8.80 24.19 -4.46
CA VAL A 445 -9.70 24.11 -5.63
C VAL A 445 -9.38 25.18 -6.67
N TYR A 446 -8.82 26.32 -6.24
CA TYR A 446 -8.47 27.47 -7.09
C TYR A 446 -6.99 27.49 -7.50
N LYS A 447 -6.17 26.56 -6.99
CA LYS A 447 -4.77 26.42 -7.42
C LYS A 447 -4.72 25.99 -8.88
N LYS A 448 -3.72 26.48 -9.61
CA LYS A 448 -3.45 26.02 -10.97
C LYS A 448 -2.83 24.64 -10.97
N ALA A 449 -3.16 23.80 -11.94
CA ALA A 449 -2.60 22.44 -12.07
C ALA A 449 -1.07 22.44 -12.16
N GLY A 450 -0.47 23.49 -12.71
CA GLY A 450 0.98 23.63 -12.83
C GLY A 450 1.74 23.79 -11.51
N VAL A 451 1.10 24.27 -10.43
CA VAL A 451 1.74 24.43 -9.11
C VAL A 451 1.51 23.25 -8.17
N LEU A 452 0.73 22.24 -8.60
CA LEU A 452 0.46 21.04 -7.82
C LEU A 452 1.70 20.14 -7.74
N SER A 453 1.85 19.44 -6.61
CA SER A 453 2.82 18.35 -6.48
C SER A 453 2.49 17.18 -7.42
N GLY A 454 3.44 16.28 -7.66
CA GLY A 454 3.23 15.10 -8.51
C GLY A 454 2.03 14.26 -8.05
N GLY A 455 1.93 13.98 -6.75
CA GLY A 455 0.80 13.22 -6.19
C GLY A 455 -0.55 13.96 -6.30
N GLU A 456 -0.57 15.28 -6.11
CA GLU A 456 -1.79 16.09 -6.32
C GLU A 456 -2.22 16.07 -7.77
N ARG A 457 -1.29 16.19 -8.73
CA ARG A 457 -1.57 16.06 -10.16
C ARG A 457 -2.14 14.71 -10.53
N THR A 458 -1.58 13.63 -10.00
CA THR A 458 -2.11 12.28 -10.23
C THR A 458 -3.53 12.13 -9.68
N ARG A 459 -3.81 12.63 -8.46
CA ARG A 459 -5.18 12.64 -7.89
C ARG A 459 -6.17 13.41 -8.77
N LEU A 460 -5.75 14.58 -9.27
CA LEU A 460 -6.57 15.40 -10.16
C LEU A 460 -6.86 14.71 -11.49
N ALA A 461 -5.84 14.09 -12.09
CA ALA A 461 -5.98 13.33 -13.35
C ALA A 461 -6.93 12.14 -13.20
N VAL A 462 -6.81 11.38 -12.09
CA VAL A 462 -7.73 10.28 -11.77
C VAL A 462 -9.16 10.80 -11.58
N ALA A 463 -9.36 11.85 -10.79
CA ALA A 463 -10.68 12.45 -10.59
C ALA A 463 -11.32 12.90 -11.91
N ARG A 464 -10.53 13.53 -12.79
CA ARG A 464 -10.94 13.96 -14.15
C ARG A 464 -11.40 12.77 -15.00
N MET A 465 -10.63 11.67 -14.98
CA MET A 465 -10.97 10.47 -15.73
C MET A 465 -12.31 9.89 -15.25
N LEU A 466 -12.51 9.76 -13.93
CA LEU A 466 -13.71 9.15 -13.36
C LEU A 466 -14.99 9.97 -13.64
N LEU A 467 -14.87 11.25 -13.92
CA LEU A 467 -16.00 12.14 -14.28
C LEU A 467 -16.43 12.01 -15.76
N ARG A 468 -15.63 11.39 -16.60
CA ARG A 468 -15.98 11.20 -18.01
C ARG A 468 -16.84 9.94 -18.19
N PRO A 469 -17.93 9.98 -18.96
CA PRO A 469 -18.74 8.82 -19.21
C PRO A 469 -17.95 7.69 -19.88
N SER A 470 -17.93 6.52 -19.27
CA SER A 470 -17.27 5.34 -19.81
C SER A 470 -17.96 4.06 -19.33
N ASN A 471 -17.87 2.99 -20.10
CA ASN A 471 -18.29 1.65 -19.69
C ASN A 471 -17.12 0.66 -19.63
N THR A 472 -15.93 1.13 -20.02
CA THR A 472 -14.68 0.37 -19.95
C THR A 472 -13.54 1.29 -19.53
N LEU A 473 -12.84 0.95 -18.45
CA LEU A 473 -11.69 1.68 -17.93
C LEU A 473 -10.43 0.84 -18.11
N LEU A 474 -9.40 1.47 -18.65
CA LEU A 474 -8.04 0.97 -18.76
C LEU A 474 -7.14 1.84 -17.89
N LEU A 475 -6.48 1.27 -16.87
CA LEU A 475 -5.67 2.01 -15.91
C LEU A 475 -4.25 1.48 -15.88
N ASP A 476 -3.26 2.29 -16.28
CA ASP A 476 -1.85 1.91 -16.24
C ASP A 476 -1.16 2.57 -15.03
N GLU A 477 -0.92 1.78 -13.98
CA GLU A 477 -0.31 2.17 -12.71
C GLU A 477 -0.99 3.40 -12.03
N PRO A 478 -2.32 3.40 -11.83
CA PRO A 478 -3.04 4.53 -11.28
C PRO A 478 -2.72 4.81 -9.80
N THR A 479 -2.09 3.86 -9.12
CA THR A 479 -1.73 3.93 -7.69
C THR A 479 -0.36 4.55 -7.44
N ASN A 480 0.45 4.78 -8.48
CA ASN A 480 1.78 5.37 -8.34
C ASN A 480 1.67 6.81 -7.85
N HIS A 481 2.56 7.19 -6.91
CA HIS A 481 2.61 8.51 -6.26
C HIS A 481 1.37 8.89 -5.44
N LEU A 482 0.41 7.97 -5.25
CA LEU A 482 -0.73 8.18 -4.37
C LEU A 482 -0.37 7.74 -2.94
N ASP A 483 -0.75 8.56 -1.96
CA ASP A 483 -0.70 8.17 -0.56
C ASP A 483 -1.79 7.12 -0.25
N ILE A 484 -1.65 6.45 0.89
CA ILE A 484 -2.55 5.36 1.31
C ILE A 484 -4.01 5.78 1.28
N ASP A 485 -4.28 7.03 1.71
CA ASP A 485 -5.64 7.56 1.77
C ASP A 485 -6.23 7.82 0.38
N SER A 486 -5.41 8.36 -0.53
CA SER A 486 -5.83 8.55 -1.93
C SER A 486 -6.03 7.24 -2.67
N LYS A 487 -5.22 6.22 -2.35
CA LYS A 487 -5.41 4.86 -2.87
C LYS A 487 -6.73 4.25 -2.40
N GLU A 488 -7.13 4.48 -1.14
CA GLU A 488 -8.44 4.02 -0.64
C GLU A 488 -9.61 4.69 -1.35
N VAL A 489 -9.54 6.01 -1.55
CA VAL A 489 -10.57 6.73 -2.29
C VAL A 489 -10.72 6.20 -3.71
N LEU A 490 -9.59 5.97 -4.40
CA LEU A 490 -9.59 5.38 -5.73
C LEU A 490 -10.16 3.96 -5.73
N LEU A 491 -9.77 3.14 -4.75
CA LEU A 491 -10.24 1.77 -4.59
C LEU A 491 -11.75 1.72 -4.37
N ASP A 492 -12.27 2.53 -3.45
CA ASP A 492 -13.71 2.62 -3.17
C ASP A 492 -14.48 3.07 -4.42
N ALA A 493 -13.96 4.10 -5.13
CA ALA A 493 -14.56 4.54 -6.38
C ALA A 493 -14.60 3.42 -7.43
N LEU A 494 -13.48 2.71 -7.66
CA LEU A 494 -13.43 1.63 -8.65
C LEU A 494 -14.21 0.38 -8.23
N ALA A 495 -14.38 0.14 -6.92
CA ALA A 495 -15.25 -0.92 -6.41
C ALA A 495 -16.72 -0.67 -6.80
N ASP A 496 -17.16 0.58 -6.74
CA ASP A 496 -18.51 1.00 -7.14
C ASP A 496 -18.70 1.10 -8.67
N TYR A 497 -17.61 1.01 -9.46
CA TYR A 497 -17.68 1.08 -10.92
C TYR A 497 -18.38 -0.15 -11.51
N GLY A 498 -19.51 0.05 -12.16
CA GLY A 498 -20.34 -1.01 -12.75
C GLY A 498 -19.93 -1.47 -14.16
N GLY A 499 -18.85 -0.93 -14.72
CA GLY A 499 -18.33 -1.26 -16.05
C GLY A 499 -17.23 -2.34 -16.05
N THR A 500 -16.56 -2.48 -17.19
CA THR A 500 -15.39 -3.36 -17.35
C THR A 500 -14.12 -2.62 -16.93
N LEU A 501 -13.27 -3.27 -16.14
CA LEU A 501 -12.04 -2.69 -15.60
C LEU A 501 -10.84 -3.55 -15.98
N ILE A 502 -9.85 -2.93 -16.62
CA ILE A 502 -8.56 -3.57 -16.93
C ILE A 502 -7.48 -2.66 -16.36
N PHE A 503 -6.59 -3.20 -15.55
CA PHE A 503 -5.61 -2.35 -14.89
C PHE A 503 -4.26 -3.04 -14.69
N VAL A 504 -3.21 -2.25 -14.71
CA VAL A 504 -1.87 -2.61 -14.26
C VAL A 504 -1.68 -1.99 -12.89
N SER A 505 -1.30 -2.76 -11.90
CA SER A 505 -0.87 -2.24 -10.61
C SER A 505 0.14 -3.17 -9.95
N HIS A 506 1.13 -2.57 -9.32
CA HIS A 506 2.07 -3.26 -8.44
C HIS A 506 1.63 -3.25 -6.98
N ASP A 507 0.48 -2.66 -6.66
CA ASP A 507 -0.10 -2.66 -5.33
C ASP A 507 -0.96 -3.92 -5.12
N ARG A 508 -0.46 -4.86 -4.29
CA ARG A 508 -1.15 -6.13 -4.01
C ARG A 508 -2.54 -5.93 -3.45
N TYR A 509 -2.71 -4.99 -2.52
CA TYR A 509 -4.00 -4.72 -1.90
C TYR A 509 -5.02 -4.27 -2.94
N PHE A 510 -4.60 -3.42 -3.87
CA PHE A 510 -5.42 -2.93 -4.96
C PHE A 510 -5.83 -4.05 -5.92
N VAL A 511 -4.87 -4.92 -6.30
CA VAL A 511 -5.13 -6.06 -7.17
C VAL A 511 -6.09 -7.04 -6.51
N GLU A 512 -5.88 -7.40 -5.25
CA GLU A 512 -6.68 -8.39 -4.52
C GLU A 512 -8.13 -7.93 -4.30
N LYS A 513 -8.34 -6.63 -4.05
CA LYS A 513 -9.67 -6.07 -3.82
C LYS A 513 -10.50 -5.88 -5.08
N LEU A 514 -9.87 -5.66 -6.24
CA LEU A 514 -10.57 -5.31 -7.48
C LEU A 514 -10.58 -6.44 -8.51
N ALA A 515 -9.52 -7.24 -8.63
CA ALA A 515 -9.39 -8.21 -9.70
C ALA A 515 -10.27 -9.46 -9.48
N THR A 516 -10.98 -9.86 -10.52
CA THR A 516 -11.68 -11.15 -10.61
C THR A 516 -10.96 -12.12 -11.55
N LYS A 517 -10.07 -11.60 -12.37
CA LYS A 517 -9.22 -12.35 -13.30
C LYS A 517 -7.83 -11.73 -13.33
N ILE A 518 -6.80 -12.56 -13.45
CA ILE A 518 -5.41 -12.12 -13.55
C ILE A 518 -4.90 -12.51 -14.95
N VAL A 519 -4.21 -11.60 -15.61
CA VAL A 519 -3.49 -11.88 -16.87
C VAL A 519 -2.00 -11.69 -16.61
N GLU A 520 -1.25 -12.78 -16.64
CA GLU A 520 0.21 -12.74 -16.55
C GLU A 520 0.79 -12.43 -17.92
N VAL A 521 1.53 -11.33 -18.00
CA VAL A 521 2.25 -10.89 -19.21
C VAL A 521 3.73 -11.17 -19.01
N GLY A 522 4.30 -11.99 -19.89
CA GLY A 522 5.72 -12.35 -19.82
C GLY A 522 6.14 -13.26 -21.00
N ASN A 523 7.42 -13.23 -21.33
CA ASN A 523 7.99 -14.06 -22.40
C ASN A 523 7.21 -14.01 -23.73
N GLY A 524 6.72 -12.82 -24.08
CA GLY A 524 5.93 -12.58 -25.28
C GLY A 524 4.48 -13.07 -25.23
N LYS A 525 4.01 -13.63 -24.12
CA LYS A 525 2.67 -14.21 -23.96
C LYS A 525 1.84 -13.45 -22.93
N ALA A 526 0.52 -13.60 -23.04
CA ALA A 526 -0.43 -13.16 -22.02
C ALA A 526 -1.30 -14.37 -21.65
N ILE A 527 -1.23 -14.80 -20.41
CA ILE A 527 -1.91 -16.00 -19.90
C ILE A 527 -2.98 -15.57 -18.88
N LEU A 528 -4.22 -15.98 -19.14
CA LEU A 528 -5.37 -15.67 -18.27
C LEU A 528 -5.52 -16.71 -17.16
N TYR A 529 -5.56 -16.23 -15.92
CA TYR A 529 -5.88 -17.00 -14.72
C TYR A 529 -7.21 -16.51 -14.15
N PRO A 530 -8.23 -17.36 -14.06
CA PRO A 530 -9.49 -17.01 -13.39
C PRO A 530 -9.30 -17.01 -11.87
N GLY A 531 -9.90 -16.04 -11.17
CA GLY A 531 -9.87 -15.93 -9.72
C GLY A 531 -9.07 -14.75 -9.20
N SER A 532 -8.84 -14.74 -7.87
CA SER A 532 -8.09 -13.69 -7.16
C SER A 532 -6.58 -13.81 -7.35
N TYR A 533 -5.86 -12.81 -6.86
CA TYR A 533 -4.39 -12.80 -6.87
C TYR A 533 -3.79 -13.98 -6.05
N GLU A 534 -4.42 -14.37 -4.94
CA GLU A 534 -4.01 -15.53 -4.15
C GLU A 534 -4.15 -16.84 -4.96
N SER A 535 -5.25 -17.00 -5.70
CA SER A 535 -5.48 -18.16 -6.58
C SER A 535 -4.42 -18.24 -7.69
N TYR A 536 -3.99 -17.10 -8.24
CA TYR A 536 -2.90 -17.01 -9.21
C TYR A 536 -1.57 -17.47 -8.60
N LEU A 537 -1.19 -16.97 -7.41
CA LEU A 537 0.04 -17.37 -6.73
C LEU A 537 0.06 -18.87 -6.44
N TRP A 538 -1.04 -19.41 -5.94
CA TRP A 538 -1.17 -20.84 -5.68
C TRP A 538 -1.00 -21.69 -6.96
N SER A 539 -1.59 -21.25 -8.07
CA SER A 539 -1.45 -21.93 -9.37
C SER A 539 -0.01 -21.93 -9.88
N LYS A 540 0.72 -20.82 -9.66
CA LYS A 540 2.14 -20.68 -10.05
C LYS A 540 3.04 -21.59 -9.21
N GLU A 541 2.80 -21.72 -7.89
CA GLU A 541 3.54 -22.62 -7.02
C GLU A 541 3.33 -24.11 -7.38
N GLN A 542 2.10 -24.49 -7.71
CA GLN A 542 1.79 -25.86 -8.12
C GLN A 542 2.43 -26.20 -9.47
N GLY A 543 2.42 -25.28 -10.43
CA GLY A 543 3.11 -25.39 -11.71
C GLY A 543 4.62 -25.56 -11.55
N ALA A 544 5.25 -24.83 -10.62
CA ALA A 544 6.68 -24.93 -10.32
C ALA A 544 7.03 -26.29 -9.65
N LYS A 545 6.18 -26.80 -8.76
CA LYS A 545 6.37 -28.13 -8.11
C LYS A 545 6.18 -29.29 -9.09
N GLY A 546 5.32 -29.15 -10.10
CA GLY A 546 5.15 -30.12 -11.18
C GLY A 546 6.33 -30.20 -12.14
N ALA A 547 7.06 -29.11 -12.34
CA ALA A 547 8.21 -29.06 -13.25
C ALA A 547 9.48 -29.69 -12.65
N THR A 548 9.63 -29.77 -11.33
CA THR A 548 10.77 -30.38 -10.64
C THR A 548 10.69 -31.91 -10.54
N SER A 549 9.53 -32.50 -10.87
CA SER A 549 9.33 -33.96 -10.81
C SER A 549 9.52 -34.71 -12.15
N ALA A 550 9.90 -34.03 -13.22
CA ALA A 550 10.02 -34.64 -14.56
C ALA A 550 11.47 -34.89 -14.97
N ASN A 551 12.19 -35.76 -14.24
CA ASN A 551 13.44 -36.35 -14.70
C ASN A 551 13.47 -37.85 -14.38
N VAL A 552 12.77 -38.66 -15.21
CA VAL A 552 12.97 -40.12 -15.32
C VAL A 552 12.95 -40.49 -16.80
N PRO A 553 13.85 -41.36 -17.29
CA PRO A 553 14.20 -41.48 -18.71
C PRO A 553 13.20 -42.27 -19.55
N LYS A 554 13.12 -41.88 -20.81
CA LYS A 554 12.31 -42.49 -21.87
C LYS A 554 12.65 -43.96 -22.14
N GLY A 555 11.62 -44.85 -22.08
CA GLY A 555 11.62 -46.17 -22.60
C GLY A 555 10.34 -46.46 -23.39
N LYS A 556 10.50 -46.52 -24.71
CA LYS A 556 9.77 -47.22 -25.81
C LYS A 556 8.25 -47.48 -25.73
N SER A 557 7.57 -46.82 -26.67
CA SER A 557 6.62 -47.28 -27.69
C SER A 557 5.61 -48.41 -27.41
N SER A 558 4.30 -48.06 -27.49
CA SER A 558 3.34 -48.75 -28.41
C SER A 558 1.93 -48.15 -28.35
N ALA A 559 1.40 -47.84 -29.51
CA ALA A 559 0.02 -47.74 -30.05
C ALA A 559 -1.23 -47.36 -29.22
N PRO A 560 -2.23 -46.71 -29.85
CA PRO A 560 -3.28 -45.93 -29.22
C PRO A 560 -4.51 -46.76 -28.79
N VAL A 561 -5.07 -46.47 -27.62
CA VAL A 561 -6.39 -46.95 -27.19
C VAL A 561 -7.27 -45.77 -26.82
N ALA A 562 -8.54 -45.84 -27.19
CA ALA A 562 -9.61 -44.86 -27.11
C ALA A 562 -9.91 -44.34 -25.70
N PRO A 563 -10.61 -43.18 -25.54
CA PRO A 563 -10.74 -42.46 -24.29
C PRO A 563 -11.78 -43.10 -23.36
N LEU A 564 -11.34 -43.43 -22.15
CA LEU A 564 -12.21 -43.75 -21.01
C LEU A 564 -12.37 -42.53 -20.09
N ALA A 565 -13.56 -42.40 -19.53
CA ALA A 565 -14.04 -41.33 -18.68
C ALA A 565 -13.16 -41.05 -17.45
N PRO A 566 -13.23 -39.84 -16.82
CA PRO A 566 -12.30 -39.45 -15.77
C PRO A 566 -12.55 -40.21 -14.46
N VAL A 567 -11.50 -40.91 -14.01
CA VAL A 567 -11.44 -41.54 -12.68
C VAL A 567 -11.06 -40.48 -11.66
N VAL A 568 -11.92 -40.30 -10.67
CA VAL A 568 -11.68 -39.48 -9.49
C VAL A 568 -10.52 -40.09 -8.68
N PRO A 569 -9.51 -39.33 -8.22
CA PRO A 569 -8.45 -39.88 -7.37
C PRO A 569 -9.01 -40.25 -6.00
N VAL A 570 -8.91 -41.53 -5.67
CA VAL A 570 -9.21 -42.05 -4.33
C VAL A 570 -8.06 -41.67 -3.41
N ALA A 571 -8.36 -40.84 -2.41
CA ALA A 571 -7.46 -40.56 -1.30
C ALA A 571 -7.16 -41.82 -0.47
N PRO A 572 -5.99 -41.95 0.19
CA PRO A 572 -5.64 -43.11 1.00
C PRO A 572 -6.65 -43.30 2.14
N ALA A 573 -7.14 -44.51 2.30
CA ALA A 573 -8.15 -44.89 3.30
C ALA A 573 -7.64 -44.63 4.72
N LYS A 574 -8.26 -43.65 5.41
CA LYS A 574 -8.03 -43.40 6.85
C LYS A 574 -8.38 -44.62 7.69
N SER A 575 -7.64 -44.84 8.79
CA SER A 575 -7.85 -45.96 9.71
C SER A 575 -9.24 -45.87 10.36
N PHE A 576 -9.75 -47.04 10.84
CA PHE A 576 -11.08 -47.16 11.46
C PHE A 576 -11.23 -46.25 12.69
N ASP A 577 -10.18 -46.05 13.46
CA ASP A 577 -10.17 -45.21 14.65
C ASP A 577 -10.16 -43.67 14.31
N GLU A 578 -9.50 -43.28 13.23
CA GLU A 578 -9.56 -41.90 12.73
C GLU A 578 -10.96 -41.52 12.23
N ARG A 579 -11.61 -42.43 11.50
CA ARG A 579 -13.01 -42.22 11.04
C ARG A 579 -13.99 -42.08 12.21
N LYS A 580 -13.76 -42.80 13.31
CA LYS A 580 -14.61 -42.73 14.51
C LYS A 580 -14.40 -41.42 15.28
N ARG A 581 -13.16 -40.90 15.33
CA ARG A 581 -12.82 -39.59 15.89
C ARG A 581 -13.41 -38.44 15.05
N ASP A 582 -13.21 -38.47 13.73
CA ASP A 582 -13.75 -37.48 12.80
C ASP A 582 -15.29 -37.40 12.89
N THR A 583 -15.97 -38.55 13.02
CA THR A 583 -17.44 -38.62 13.14
C THR A 583 -17.92 -38.10 14.52
N ALA A 584 -17.17 -38.29 15.57
CA ALA A 584 -17.48 -37.77 16.90
C ALA A 584 -17.26 -36.26 16.99
N GLU A 585 -16.19 -35.76 16.38
CA GLU A 585 -15.95 -34.30 16.30
C GLU A 585 -16.99 -33.59 15.44
N LYS A 586 -17.37 -34.16 14.29
CA LYS A 586 -18.42 -33.61 13.44
C LYS A 586 -19.74 -33.48 14.18
N ARG A 587 -20.16 -34.53 14.91
CA ARG A 587 -21.37 -34.52 15.76
C ARG A 587 -21.27 -33.51 16.90
N LYS A 588 -20.09 -33.29 17.49
CA LYS A 588 -19.89 -32.28 18.53
C LYS A 588 -20.01 -30.87 17.96
N ARG A 589 -19.45 -30.60 16.79
CA ARG A 589 -19.55 -29.31 16.07
C ARG A 589 -21.01 -29.03 15.65
N GLU A 590 -21.72 -30.02 15.10
CA GLU A 590 -23.14 -29.87 14.72
C GLU A 590 -24.03 -29.55 15.93
N ARG A 591 -23.77 -30.15 17.09
CA ARG A 591 -24.52 -29.86 18.33
C ARG A 591 -24.21 -28.43 18.83
N ALA A 592 -22.95 -27.99 18.77
CA ALA A 592 -22.57 -26.63 19.16
C ALA A 592 -23.22 -25.59 18.24
N PHE A 593 -23.22 -25.82 16.93
CA PHE A 593 -23.86 -24.93 15.95
C PHE A 593 -25.38 -24.85 16.17
N LYS A 594 -26.04 -25.98 16.42
CA LYS A 594 -27.47 -26.00 16.74
C LYS A 594 -27.78 -25.22 18.03
N ALA A 595 -26.99 -25.40 19.08
CA ALA A 595 -27.17 -24.67 20.34
C ALA A 595 -27.00 -23.15 20.19
N LEU A 596 -26.06 -22.68 19.33
CA LEU A 596 -25.91 -21.27 19.01
C LEU A 596 -27.13 -20.74 18.26
N LYS A 597 -27.65 -21.47 17.29
CA LYS A 597 -28.84 -21.10 16.52
C LYS A 597 -30.10 -21.02 17.40
N ASP A 598 -30.26 -21.98 18.32
CA ASP A 598 -31.36 -21.98 19.27
C ASP A 598 -31.32 -20.74 20.20
N ARG A 599 -30.09 -20.32 20.63
CA ARG A 599 -29.90 -19.08 21.42
C ARG A 599 -30.23 -17.81 20.65
N VAL A 600 -29.86 -17.73 19.35
CA VAL A 600 -30.24 -16.60 18.49
C VAL A 600 -31.76 -16.49 18.39
N THR A 601 -32.47 -17.62 18.17
CA THR A 601 -33.92 -17.64 18.08
C THR A 601 -34.60 -17.22 19.40
N ASP A 602 -34.06 -17.62 20.56
CA ASP A 602 -34.55 -17.20 21.88
C ASP A 602 -34.39 -15.68 22.08
N LEU A 603 -33.24 -15.10 21.68
CA LEU A 603 -33.04 -13.65 21.74
C LEU A 603 -33.99 -12.89 20.81
N GLU A 604 -34.21 -13.38 19.59
CA GLU A 604 -35.17 -12.78 18.64
C GLU A 604 -36.59 -12.76 19.24
N ALA A 605 -37.01 -13.83 19.87
CA ALA A 605 -38.32 -13.90 20.53
C ALA A 605 -38.42 -12.87 21.68
N ARG A 606 -37.36 -12.72 22.49
CA ARG A 606 -37.32 -11.73 23.60
C ARG A 606 -37.31 -10.31 23.08
N ILE A 607 -36.57 -10.01 22.00
CA ILE A 607 -36.55 -8.70 21.35
C ILE A 607 -37.99 -8.35 20.87
N ALA A 608 -38.65 -9.27 20.16
CA ALA A 608 -40.02 -9.07 19.67
C ALA A 608 -41.03 -8.82 20.80
N GLU A 609 -40.87 -9.51 21.95
CA GLU A 609 -41.72 -9.27 23.13
C GLU A 609 -41.53 -7.87 23.70
N ARG A 610 -40.26 -7.40 23.81
CA ARG A 610 -39.94 -6.07 24.33
C ARG A 610 -40.35 -4.95 23.37
N GLU A 611 -40.17 -5.15 22.05
CA GLU A 611 -40.69 -4.21 21.04
C GLU A 611 -42.22 -4.07 21.06
N LYS A 612 -42.93 -5.17 21.32
CA LYS A 612 -44.38 -5.12 21.53
C LYS A 612 -44.72 -4.31 22.77
N ALA A 613 -43.99 -4.53 23.88
CA ALA A 613 -44.21 -3.75 25.09
C ALA A 613 -43.90 -2.24 24.91
N ILE A 614 -42.91 -1.89 24.09
CA ILE A 614 -42.60 -0.49 23.70
C ILE A 614 -43.80 0.10 22.96
N LYS A 615 -44.31 -0.59 21.93
CA LYS A 615 -45.52 -0.14 21.18
C LYS A 615 -46.73 0.07 22.08
N ASP A 616 -46.97 -0.81 23.07
CA ASP A 616 -48.07 -0.67 24.00
C ASP A 616 -47.92 0.58 24.90
N VAL A 617 -46.68 0.93 25.27
CA VAL A 617 -46.33 2.16 26.01
C VAL A 617 -46.47 3.39 25.13
N GLU A 618 -46.02 3.35 23.89
CA GLU A 618 -46.15 4.43 22.90
C GLU A 618 -47.59 4.77 22.59
N VAL A 619 -48.45 3.76 22.48
CA VAL A 619 -49.93 3.96 22.35
C VAL A 619 -50.49 4.74 23.55
N LYS A 620 -50.03 4.45 24.77
CA LYS A 620 -50.44 5.20 25.97
C LYS A 620 -49.87 6.64 25.94
N MET A 621 -48.69 6.83 25.44
CA MET A 621 -48.05 8.15 25.30
C MET A 621 -48.70 9.02 24.20
N SER A 622 -49.33 8.40 23.20
CA SER A 622 -50.02 9.12 22.11
C SER A 622 -51.41 9.64 22.49
N ALA A 623 -51.92 9.33 23.69
CA ALA A 623 -53.18 9.85 24.17
C ALA A 623 -53.11 11.38 24.41
N PRO A 624 -54.14 12.18 23.94
CA PRO A 624 -54.10 13.65 24.04
C PRO A 624 -53.93 14.22 25.46
N GLU A 625 -54.34 13.44 26.48
CA GLU A 625 -54.29 13.84 27.90
C GLU A 625 -52.96 13.50 28.58
N PHE A 626 -52.06 12.73 27.95
CA PHE A 626 -50.86 12.22 28.55
C PHE A 626 -49.88 13.32 28.98
N TYR A 627 -49.74 14.39 28.21
CA TYR A 627 -48.81 15.49 28.47
C TYR A 627 -49.42 16.58 29.41
N THR A 628 -50.68 16.50 29.74
CA THR A 628 -51.35 17.43 30.69
C THR A 628 -51.20 16.98 32.15
N ASP A 629 -51.01 15.68 32.38
CA ASP A 629 -50.74 15.14 33.75
C ASP A 629 -49.26 14.91 33.96
N HIS A 630 -48.58 15.89 34.55
CA HIS A 630 -47.15 15.89 34.82
C HIS A 630 -46.68 14.84 35.83
N GLU A 631 -47.51 14.37 36.76
CA GLU A 631 -47.13 13.33 37.71
C GLU A 631 -47.38 11.92 37.20
N GLY A 632 -48.46 11.69 36.48
CA GLY A 632 -48.83 10.41 35.89
C GLY A 632 -47.95 10.02 34.66
N SER A 633 -47.40 10.99 33.93
CA SER A 633 -46.58 10.74 32.76
C SER A 633 -45.13 10.31 33.09
N LYS A 634 -44.55 10.72 34.24
CA LYS A 634 -43.18 10.37 34.64
C LYS A 634 -42.89 8.86 34.70
N PRO A 635 -43.71 8.00 35.34
CA PRO A 635 -43.44 6.57 35.40
C PRO A 635 -43.54 5.88 34.03
N VAL A 636 -44.42 6.36 33.18
CA VAL A 636 -44.58 5.79 31.80
C VAL A 636 -43.40 6.15 30.93
N LEU A 637 -42.86 7.37 31.02
CA LEU A 637 -41.62 7.79 30.35
C LEU A 637 -40.41 7.00 30.85
N ALA A 638 -40.29 6.79 32.17
CA ALA A 638 -39.24 5.98 32.75
C ALA A 638 -39.33 4.51 32.27
N GLN A 639 -40.53 3.96 32.19
CA GLN A 639 -40.76 2.61 31.64
C GLN A 639 -40.40 2.50 30.16
N HIS A 640 -40.73 3.49 29.35
CA HIS A 640 -40.36 3.55 27.95
C HIS A 640 -38.82 3.57 27.79
N GLN A 641 -38.13 4.43 28.52
CA GLN A 641 -36.66 4.51 28.49
C GLN A 641 -36.00 3.20 28.93
N ALA A 642 -36.51 2.55 29.99
CA ALA A 642 -35.98 1.27 30.45
C ALA A 642 -36.16 0.17 29.41
N LEU A 643 -37.31 0.07 28.75
CA LEU A 643 -37.57 -0.89 27.68
C LEU A 643 -36.67 -0.64 26.45
N MET A 644 -36.48 0.62 26.05
CA MET A 644 -35.60 0.98 24.95
C MET A 644 -34.16 0.60 25.25
N TRP A 645 -33.71 0.77 26.49
CA TRP A 645 -32.36 0.37 26.92
C TRP A 645 -32.20 -1.16 26.93
N GLU A 646 -33.19 -1.91 27.44
CA GLU A 646 -33.23 -3.38 27.38
C GLU A 646 -33.18 -3.93 25.95
N VAL A 647 -33.93 -3.34 25.02
CA VAL A 647 -33.90 -3.73 23.59
C VAL A 647 -32.50 -3.46 23.00
N GLY A 648 -31.88 -2.32 23.31
CA GLY A 648 -30.53 -2.01 22.85
C GLY A 648 -29.50 -3.05 23.31
N GLU A 649 -29.60 -3.50 24.56
CA GLU A 649 -28.71 -4.52 25.13
C GLU A 649 -28.95 -5.91 24.51
N LEU A 650 -30.19 -6.29 24.29
CA LEU A 650 -30.56 -7.54 23.60
C LEU A 650 -30.11 -7.55 22.14
N LEU A 651 -30.23 -6.45 21.40
CA LEU A 651 -29.73 -6.31 20.02
C LEU A 651 -28.21 -6.45 19.95
N SER A 652 -27.48 -5.86 20.87
CA SER A 652 -26.02 -6.01 20.95
C SER A 652 -25.60 -7.47 21.18
N GLN A 653 -26.33 -8.20 22.06
CA GLN A 653 -26.09 -9.62 22.30
C GLN A 653 -26.45 -10.47 21.07
N TRP A 654 -27.49 -10.11 20.35
CA TRP A 654 -27.92 -10.76 19.12
C TRP A 654 -26.89 -10.61 18.01
N GLU A 655 -26.33 -9.39 17.80
CA GLU A 655 -25.27 -9.11 16.82
C GLU A 655 -24.01 -9.94 17.09
N MET A 656 -23.58 -10.05 18.36
CA MET A 656 -22.44 -10.87 18.74
C MET A 656 -22.67 -12.35 18.41
N LEU A 657 -23.82 -12.91 18.79
CA LEU A 657 -24.14 -14.31 18.51
C LEU A 657 -24.34 -14.58 17.01
N GLN A 658 -24.89 -13.63 16.26
CA GLN A 658 -25.03 -13.71 14.79
C GLN A 658 -23.66 -13.77 14.11
N SER A 659 -22.69 -12.98 14.59
CA SER A 659 -21.31 -13.03 14.12
C SER A 659 -20.65 -14.39 14.42
N GLU A 660 -20.87 -14.95 15.61
CA GLU A 660 -20.37 -16.30 15.95
C GLU A 660 -21.00 -17.37 15.05
N VAL A 661 -22.30 -17.32 14.78
CA VAL A 661 -23.00 -18.26 13.88
C VAL A 661 -22.43 -18.16 12.46
N SER A 662 -22.15 -16.95 11.96
CA SER A 662 -21.56 -16.74 10.64
C SER A 662 -20.14 -17.33 10.56
N GLN A 663 -19.30 -17.10 11.56
CA GLN A 663 -17.95 -17.69 11.63
C GLN A 663 -17.98 -19.22 11.67
N PHE A 664 -18.95 -19.83 12.40
CA PHE A 664 -19.13 -21.26 12.41
C PHE A 664 -19.63 -21.82 11.07
N ALA A 665 -20.47 -21.08 10.35
CA ALA A 665 -20.96 -21.48 9.02
C ALA A 665 -19.82 -21.47 7.98
N ASP A 666 -18.95 -20.47 8.01
CA ASP A 666 -17.78 -20.36 7.13
C ASP A 666 -16.76 -21.48 7.38
N LEU A 667 -16.58 -21.89 8.64
CA LEU A 667 -15.74 -23.03 9.01
C LEU A 667 -16.33 -24.42 8.63
N GLN A 668 -17.61 -24.49 8.26
CA GLN A 668 -18.23 -25.71 7.72
C GLN A 668 -18.13 -25.82 6.20
N ASN A 669 -17.97 -24.67 5.50
CA ASN A 669 -17.85 -24.63 4.04
C ASN A 669 -16.39 -24.64 3.54
N SER A 670 -15.42 -24.50 4.44
CA SER A 670 -13.98 -24.71 4.20
C SER A 670 -13.53 -26.08 4.64
#